data_fffe3e6c8fe989cdf6824889a92727a7
#
_entry.id   fffe3e6c8fe989cdf6824889a92727a7
#
_cell.length_a   1.000
_cell.length_b   1.000
_cell.length_c   1.000
_cell.angle_alpha   90.00
_cell.angle_beta   90.00
_cell.angle_gamma   90.00
#
_symmetry.space_group_name_H-M   'P 1'
#
loop_
_entity.id
_entity.type
_entity.pdbx_description
1 polymer ?
#
loop_
_entity_poly.entity_id
_entity_poly.type
_entity_poly.pdbx_seq_one_letter_code
_entity_poly.pdbx_strand_id
1 'polypeptide(L)'
;MVTRLWNLILGLILVVSSATAICAQTILVQGKVLDSRGAPLAKVSVTDKVDHSKHTTTDAEGKFSLQVAEQSTLIFSLTGKKTLEVAVSRDPMTITLEDAEETQKGAAVTTMRQTTSIQTKYYPLWVIDGVVYKQDKDFNTADLASPDAKRLIAAALPGLSERDIESFTVITDASATALYGNQATGGVISVRTRHAGQGINRFTYTTQLTYRLIPSYREFNILNSQDQMSVLKELEQGGSLSPETVLYQTRYGVYGLMYDNAIKYKNKQYYQDNTLEGQTRYLAAAERRNTDWFKELFQNSIRHQHTVSLASGTQVSNFYASLGATIDPGWAKVQSENTYFFNLNASFKPHRYWTFGSIVNASYSQSHDGGDFNSLTSASTFSRTLDPNQYYLYEFAPLNLKEEMKQNYQDDDAINLRLQASIAYRPSQKFNASLLGSIQYYGQISEFIRTEKSNVSERFRAMNKRLIRDRNSYLYKPADDVYAVPKVVMPHGGYRTIQDFSSRRFDLQARATYTDTFADGKHALTLVGGMDLFDYLEKSGWHDEYGVNFEIGELSTFDPLLFKWLHEGNRKYYTRKTTIDRNVAFLGNASYSFLGRYSFDGSLRYEGTNRFGKSRLVRWIPTWNVALGWDVTSEAFFPSLSPLSSLSTKLSYGMTGTLPFVYNSYQRIKPFLPFRPNDLIEPGLYLSEPANHDLTYEKMYELNWNLNFGLWDERISASLNLFSRQGRDLVDVAYNQGTGGFFKPYGNVASMEAKGVELSLTTQNIQSKLFSWTTTFSYSRNTNKVTKLNSHPDVSTLVSSSGGAAREGYPLASIFSIPFYKLSKEGFPLFYNYDGSIERDNINFSATENLDYLKYSGTLQPTDQGGLNNSFRWKNFSLSVYVLYSFGSVKRLPTQFSSSYYDYQVLGHEFNRRWRAPGDEERTNVPSIPTSGQRNSYPNLSRAYSTYNYSDVRIARCDYIQLRDISLGYSIPKAALAKTFLSSVDLKLQASNLFLIYSDKKLNGALPYAYSPHSIIFTCTVGI
;
A
#
# COMPACT_ATOMS: atom_id res chain seq x y z
N MET A 1 31.26 -0.59 -7.61
CA MET A 1 30.52 -1.74 -7.04
C MET A 1 29.78 -2.52 -8.13
N VAL A 2 29.21 -1.87 -9.10
CA VAL A 2 28.47 -2.44 -10.24
C VAL A 2 29.32 -3.41 -11.08
N THR A 3 30.57 -3.09 -11.36
CA THR A 3 31.48 -3.94 -12.16
C THR A 3 31.85 -5.28 -11.51
N ARG A 4 31.81 -5.39 -10.19
CA ARG A 4 32.06 -6.67 -9.48
C ARG A 4 30.86 -7.60 -9.47
N LEU A 5 29.64 -7.06 -9.54
CA LEU A 5 28.40 -7.83 -9.60
C LEU A 5 28.20 -8.49 -10.96
N TRP A 6 28.58 -7.80 -12.05
CA TRP A 6 28.50 -8.34 -13.42
C TRP A 6 29.40 -9.57 -13.64
N ASN A 7 30.59 -9.56 -13.03
CA ASN A 7 31.52 -10.69 -13.17
C ASN A 7 31.07 -11.95 -12.40
N LEU A 8 30.28 -11.81 -11.33
CA LEU A 8 29.68 -12.93 -10.59
C LEU A 8 28.50 -13.55 -11.34
N ILE A 9 27.72 -12.73 -12.04
CA ILE A 9 26.55 -13.18 -12.84
C ILE A 9 27.02 -13.92 -14.10
N LEU A 10 28.07 -13.45 -14.77
CA LEU A 10 28.66 -14.13 -15.93
C LEU A 10 29.29 -15.49 -15.57
N GLY A 11 29.88 -15.62 -14.35
CA GLY A 11 30.46 -16.88 -13.88
C GLY A 11 29.42 -17.97 -13.62
N LEU A 12 28.20 -17.59 -13.23
CA LEU A 12 27.12 -18.54 -12.94
C LEU A 12 26.45 -19.09 -14.23
N ILE A 13 26.46 -18.31 -15.30
CA ILE A 13 25.85 -18.71 -16.60
C ILE A 13 26.68 -19.78 -17.34
N LEU A 14 27.99 -19.84 -17.09
CA LEU A 14 28.90 -20.76 -17.80
C LEU A 14 28.93 -22.21 -17.27
N VAL A 15 28.28 -22.48 -16.11
CA VAL A 15 28.29 -23.85 -15.52
C VAL A 15 27.16 -24.74 -16.02
N VAL A 16 26.19 -24.24 -16.77
CA VAL A 16 24.94 -24.98 -17.14
C VAL A 16 24.97 -25.64 -18.54
N SER A 17 26.01 -25.48 -19.34
CA SER A 17 26.00 -25.91 -20.76
C SER A 17 26.85 -27.12 -21.06
N SER A 18 26.52 -28.28 -20.47
CA SER A 18 26.98 -29.57 -21.03
C SER A 18 26.06 -30.73 -20.64
N ALA A 19 25.18 -31.12 -21.54
CA ALA A 19 24.47 -32.40 -21.44
C ALA A 19 24.39 -33.07 -22.83
N THR A 20 24.92 -34.25 -22.92
CA THR A 20 25.02 -35.11 -24.12
C THR A 20 23.76 -35.92 -24.38
N ALA A 21 23.45 -36.15 -25.66
CA ALA A 21 22.33 -36.96 -26.16
C ALA A 21 22.58 -38.45 -26.06
N ILE A 22 21.59 -39.23 -25.61
CA ILE A 22 21.56 -40.69 -25.64
C ILE A 22 20.35 -41.17 -26.45
N CYS A 23 20.58 -42.15 -27.32
CA CYS A 23 19.61 -42.77 -28.20
C CYS A 23 18.66 -43.72 -27.42
N ALA A 24 17.34 -43.66 -27.65
CA ALA A 24 16.33 -44.37 -26.86
C ALA A 24 15.69 -45.54 -27.61
N GLN A 25 15.50 -46.69 -26.95
CA GLN A 25 14.68 -47.83 -27.41
C GLN A 25 13.17 -47.49 -27.22
N THR A 26 12.31 -47.97 -28.16
CA THR A 26 10.85 -47.78 -28.09
C THR A 26 10.17 -48.99 -27.45
N ILE A 27 9.20 -48.75 -26.56
CA ILE A 27 8.37 -49.79 -25.90
C ILE A 27 6.88 -49.51 -26.14
N LEU A 28 6.05 -50.56 -26.09
CA LEU A 28 4.60 -50.45 -26.11
C LEU A 28 4.08 -50.31 -24.69
N VAL A 29 3.51 -49.16 -24.35
CA VAL A 29 2.94 -48.88 -23.06
C VAL A 29 1.43 -49.05 -23.10
N GLN A 30 0.90 -49.80 -22.15
CA GLN A 30 -0.54 -50.01 -21.96
C GLN A 30 -0.98 -49.68 -20.56
N GLY A 31 -2.22 -49.25 -20.40
CA GLY A 31 -2.73 -48.94 -19.09
C GLY A 31 -4.23 -48.59 -19.08
N LYS A 32 -4.70 -48.23 -17.92
CA LYS A 32 -6.08 -47.80 -17.68
C LYS A 32 -6.11 -46.45 -16.93
N VAL A 33 -6.98 -45.56 -17.34
CA VAL A 33 -7.18 -44.26 -16.67
C VAL A 33 -8.51 -44.26 -15.93
N LEU A 34 -8.45 -43.88 -14.66
CA LEU A 34 -9.56 -43.83 -13.72
C LEU A 34 -9.75 -42.41 -13.21
N ASP A 35 -10.94 -42.08 -12.76
CA ASP A 35 -11.14 -40.86 -11.94
C ASP A 35 -10.77 -41.09 -10.47
N SER A 36 -10.84 -40.03 -9.65
CA SER A 36 -10.58 -40.10 -8.21
C SER A 36 -11.51 -41.02 -7.43
N ARG A 37 -12.62 -41.49 -8.04
CA ARG A 37 -13.59 -42.44 -7.48
C ARG A 37 -13.40 -43.85 -8.00
N GLY A 38 -12.39 -44.08 -8.84
CA GLY A 38 -12.11 -45.39 -9.43
C GLY A 38 -12.93 -45.76 -10.67
N ALA A 39 -13.75 -44.83 -11.21
CA ALA A 39 -14.51 -45.07 -12.43
C ALA A 39 -13.59 -44.83 -13.68
N PRO A 40 -13.76 -45.66 -14.76
CA PRO A 40 -12.96 -45.53 -15.96
C PRO A 40 -13.25 -44.21 -16.71
N LEU A 41 -12.19 -43.52 -17.14
CA LEU A 41 -12.29 -42.26 -17.89
C LEU A 41 -12.05 -42.51 -19.38
N ALA A 42 -13.09 -42.35 -20.19
CA ALA A 42 -13.00 -42.39 -21.63
C ALA A 42 -12.52 -41.08 -22.25
N LYS A 43 -11.93 -41.10 -23.45
CA LYS A 43 -11.48 -39.91 -24.18
C LYS A 43 -10.40 -39.10 -23.48
N VAL A 44 -9.67 -39.66 -22.53
CA VAL A 44 -8.46 -39.02 -22.02
C VAL A 44 -7.41 -38.99 -23.13
N SER A 45 -6.89 -37.83 -23.44
CA SER A 45 -5.77 -37.69 -24.38
C SER A 45 -4.50 -38.19 -23.69
N VAL A 46 -3.81 -39.10 -24.26
CA VAL A 46 -2.51 -39.67 -23.81
C VAL A 46 -1.48 -39.33 -24.87
N THR A 47 -0.56 -38.44 -24.55
CA THR A 47 0.41 -37.91 -25.53
C THR A 47 1.82 -38.07 -24.98
N ASP A 48 2.76 -38.50 -25.82
CA ASP A 48 4.18 -38.49 -25.48
C ASP A 48 4.64 -37.05 -25.30
N LYS A 49 5.29 -36.76 -24.20
CA LYS A 49 5.72 -35.42 -23.82
C LYS A 49 6.82 -34.85 -24.74
N VAL A 50 7.65 -35.67 -25.29
CA VAL A 50 8.78 -35.29 -26.16
C VAL A 50 8.38 -35.33 -27.62
N ASP A 51 7.65 -36.35 -28.05
CA ASP A 51 7.19 -36.56 -29.40
C ASP A 51 5.66 -36.49 -29.48
N HIS A 52 5.13 -35.28 -29.58
CA HIS A 52 3.68 -35.00 -29.63
C HIS A 52 2.97 -35.68 -30.83
N SER A 53 3.69 -36.19 -31.81
CA SER A 53 3.09 -36.98 -32.93
C SER A 53 2.61 -38.35 -32.42
N LYS A 54 3.15 -38.84 -31.30
CA LYS A 54 2.74 -40.09 -30.65
C LYS A 54 1.68 -39.79 -29.62
N HIS A 55 0.44 -40.00 -29.97
CA HIS A 55 -0.70 -39.81 -29.11
C HIS A 55 -1.79 -40.85 -29.34
N THR A 56 -2.60 -41.04 -28.32
CA THR A 56 -3.81 -41.90 -28.34
C THR A 56 -4.88 -41.35 -27.41
N THR A 57 -6.07 -41.93 -27.44
CA THR A 57 -7.13 -41.60 -26.46
C THR A 57 -7.62 -42.88 -25.78
N THR A 58 -8.06 -42.79 -24.55
CA THR A 58 -8.65 -43.92 -23.84
C THR A 58 -10.01 -44.30 -24.43
N ASP A 59 -10.27 -45.60 -24.45
CA ASP A 59 -11.56 -46.17 -24.83
C ASP A 59 -12.66 -46.01 -23.74
N ALA A 60 -13.84 -46.62 -23.93
CA ALA A 60 -14.95 -46.51 -22.98
C ALA A 60 -14.64 -47.16 -21.61
N GLU A 61 -13.77 -48.15 -21.57
CA GLU A 61 -13.28 -48.84 -20.37
C GLU A 61 -12.06 -48.15 -19.75
N GLY A 62 -11.67 -46.97 -20.30
CA GLY A 62 -10.52 -46.18 -19.82
C GLY A 62 -9.16 -46.72 -20.24
N LYS A 63 -9.08 -47.70 -21.14
CA LYS A 63 -7.82 -48.34 -21.57
C LYS A 63 -7.15 -47.54 -22.64
N PHE A 64 -5.80 -47.53 -22.68
CA PHE A 64 -4.97 -46.95 -23.71
C PHE A 64 -3.79 -47.84 -24.08
N SER A 65 -3.25 -47.66 -25.27
CA SER A 65 -2.03 -48.30 -25.73
C SER A 65 -1.27 -47.34 -26.67
N LEU A 66 0.04 -47.14 -26.41
CA LEU A 66 0.86 -46.16 -27.11
C LEU A 66 2.32 -46.65 -27.24
N GLN A 67 2.94 -46.54 -28.39
CA GLN A 67 4.35 -46.90 -28.59
C GLN A 67 5.24 -45.66 -28.45
N VAL A 68 6.11 -45.67 -27.43
CA VAL A 68 6.96 -44.51 -27.05
C VAL A 68 8.36 -44.96 -26.69
N ALA A 69 9.30 -44.04 -26.54
CA ALA A 69 10.65 -44.35 -26.03
C ALA A 69 10.59 -44.80 -24.58
N GLU A 70 11.46 -45.74 -24.18
CA GLU A 70 11.47 -46.31 -22.82
C GLU A 70 11.68 -45.29 -21.71
N GLN A 71 12.24 -44.16 -22.02
CA GLN A 71 12.45 -43.06 -21.05
C GLN A 71 11.45 -41.90 -21.24
N SER A 72 10.38 -42.10 -22.00
CA SER A 72 9.36 -41.08 -22.23
C SER A 72 8.50 -40.83 -21.00
N THR A 73 7.85 -39.68 -21.00
CA THR A 73 6.80 -39.33 -20.06
C THR A 73 5.51 -39.13 -20.84
N LEU A 74 4.43 -39.76 -20.43
CA LEU A 74 3.11 -39.59 -20.99
C LEU A 74 2.34 -38.49 -20.29
N ILE A 75 1.69 -37.63 -21.06
CA ILE A 75 0.78 -36.60 -20.57
C ILE A 75 -0.64 -37.08 -20.71
N PHE A 76 -1.37 -37.20 -19.61
CA PHE A 76 -2.77 -37.54 -19.56
C PHE A 76 -3.59 -36.29 -19.35
N SER A 77 -4.44 -35.94 -20.31
CA SER A 77 -5.28 -34.73 -20.21
C SER A 77 -6.73 -35.01 -20.62
N LEU A 78 -7.65 -34.49 -19.81
CA LEU A 78 -9.08 -34.48 -20.08
C LEU A 78 -9.67 -33.16 -19.57
N THR A 79 -10.59 -32.58 -20.33
CA THR A 79 -11.27 -31.35 -19.92
C THR A 79 -11.95 -31.53 -18.56
N GLY A 80 -11.65 -30.70 -17.57
CA GLY A 80 -12.14 -30.81 -16.20
C GLY A 80 -11.33 -31.70 -15.26
N LYS A 81 -10.24 -32.29 -15.75
CA LYS A 81 -9.29 -33.09 -14.93
C LYS A 81 -7.90 -32.45 -14.90
N LYS A 82 -7.18 -32.66 -13.84
CA LYS A 82 -5.79 -32.22 -13.70
C LYS A 82 -4.92 -33.00 -14.68
N THR A 83 -4.20 -32.30 -15.54
CA THR A 83 -3.24 -32.91 -16.44
C THR A 83 -2.16 -33.59 -15.60
N LEU A 84 -1.96 -34.90 -15.82
CA LEU A 84 -1.01 -35.71 -15.10
C LEU A 84 0.10 -36.17 -16.03
N GLU A 85 1.33 -36.11 -15.59
CA GLU A 85 2.49 -36.57 -16.31
C GLU A 85 3.08 -37.77 -15.58
N VAL A 86 3.24 -38.87 -16.28
CA VAL A 86 3.71 -40.12 -15.70
C VAL A 86 4.82 -40.72 -16.59
N ALA A 87 5.94 -41.04 -15.96
CA ALA A 87 7.01 -41.76 -16.65
C ALA A 87 6.51 -43.14 -17.12
N VAL A 88 6.88 -43.56 -18.32
CA VAL A 88 6.45 -44.85 -18.87
C VAL A 88 7.02 -46.02 -18.05
N SER A 89 6.22 -47.09 -17.95
CA SER A 89 6.61 -48.37 -17.39
C SER A 89 6.33 -49.51 -18.37
N ARG A 90 7.11 -50.61 -18.31
CA ARG A 90 6.84 -51.81 -19.06
C ARG A 90 5.64 -52.58 -18.54
N ASP A 91 5.30 -52.38 -17.26
CA ASP A 91 4.12 -52.98 -16.64
C ASP A 91 2.87 -52.17 -16.99
N PRO A 92 1.68 -52.76 -17.08
CA PRO A 92 0.42 -52.05 -17.32
C PRO A 92 0.18 -50.95 -16.27
N MET A 93 -0.04 -49.73 -16.73
CA MET A 93 -0.17 -48.57 -15.84
C MET A 93 -1.64 -48.34 -15.44
N THR A 94 -1.86 -48.11 -14.16
CA THR A 94 -3.16 -47.56 -13.69
C THR A 94 -2.96 -46.11 -13.29
N ILE A 95 -3.64 -45.21 -14.00
CA ILE A 95 -3.53 -43.77 -13.84
C ILE A 95 -4.81 -43.23 -13.25
N THR A 96 -4.72 -42.48 -12.18
CA THR A 96 -5.87 -41.78 -11.59
C THR A 96 -5.74 -40.29 -11.92
N LEU A 97 -6.72 -39.73 -12.64
CA LEU A 97 -6.80 -38.28 -12.85
C LEU A 97 -7.68 -37.65 -11.80
N GLU A 98 -7.08 -36.78 -11.02
CA GLU A 98 -7.80 -35.88 -10.12
C GLU A 98 -8.59 -34.85 -10.90
N ASP A 99 -9.68 -34.36 -10.32
CA ASP A 99 -10.36 -33.20 -10.89
C ASP A 99 -9.38 -32.04 -10.98
N ALA A 100 -9.46 -31.26 -12.07
CA ALA A 100 -8.60 -30.11 -12.21
C ALA A 100 -8.74 -29.25 -10.95
N GLU A 101 -7.64 -29.02 -10.22
CA GLU A 101 -7.61 -27.93 -9.26
C GLU A 101 -8.13 -26.71 -9.99
N GLU A 102 -9.22 -26.15 -9.48
CA GLU A 102 -9.91 -25.05 -10.12
C GLU A 102 -8.92 -24.01 -10.57
N THR A 103 -8.68 -23.97 -11.88
CA THR A 103 -8.03 -22.84 -12.50
C THR A 103 -8.89 -21.63 -12.18
N GLN A 104 -8.49 -20.93 -11.12
CA GLN A 104 -9.07 -19.65 -10.71
C GLN A 104 -10.60 -19.60 -10.86
N LYS A 105 -11.33 -20.40 -10.09
CA LYS A 105 -12.56 -19.90 -9.52
C LYS A 105 -12.12 -18.65 -8.80
N GLY A 106 -12.56 -17.49 -9.28
CA GLY A 106 -12.03 -16.20 -8.91
C GLY A 106 -11.73 -16.19 -7.42
N ALA A 107 -10.48 -15.91 -7.08
CA ALA A 107 -10.05 -15.92 -5.70
C ALA A 107 -11.13 -15.21 -4.91
N ALA A 108 -11.76 -15.88 -3.95
CA ALA A 108 -12.76 -15.24 -3.13
C ALA A 108 -12.14 -13.97 -2.66
N VAL A 109 -12.62 -12.84 -3.16
CA VAL A 109 -11.99 -11.56 -2.88
C VAL A 109 -12.32 -11.25 -1.46
N THR A 110 -11.51 -11.80 -0.60
CA THR A 110 -11.49 -11.42 0.78
C THR A 110 -10.85 -10.05 0.83
N THR A 111 -11.68 -9.03 0.96
CA THR A 111 -11.16 -7.72 1.37
C THR A 111 -10.44 -7.95 2.68
N MET A 112 -9.23 -7.39 2.80
CA MET A 112 -8.47 -7.56 4.03
C MET A 112 -9.32 -7.08 5.20
N ARG A 113 -9.45 -7.93 6.20
CA ARG A 113 -10.28 -7.65 7.37
C ARG A 113 -9.69 -6.49 8.13
N GLN A 114 -10.55 -5.60 8.63
CA GLN A 114 -10.13 -4.41 9.36
C GLN A 114 -9.28 -4.80 10.58
N THR A 115 -8.35 -3.92 10.94
CA THR A 115 -7.49 -4.11 12.11
C THR A 115 -8.31 -4.30 13.38
N THR A 116 -7.80 -5.14 14.26
CA THR A 116 -8.33 -5.37 15.60
C THR A 116 -7.37 -4.86 16.69
N SER A 117 -6.45 -3.96 16.36
CA SER A 117 -5.58 -3.25 17.30
C SER A 117 -5.96 -1.78 17.39
N ILE A 118 -5.81 -1.18 18.56
CA ILE A 118 -6.16 0.23 18.82
C ILE A 118 -5.05 1.16 18.31
N GLN A 119 -3.79 0.77 18.49
CA GLN A 119 -2.62 1.62 18.21
C GLN A 119 -1.91 1.27 16.90
N THR A 120 -2.20 0.12 16.30
CA THR A 120 -1.43 -0.41 15.18
C THR A 120 -2.30 -0.58 13.94
N LYS A 121 -1.88 0.03 12.83
CA LYS A 121 -2.41 -0.29 11.50
C LYS A 121 -1.68 -1.52 10.97
N TYR A 122 -2.39 -2.63 10.77
CA TYR A 122 -1.81 -3.83 10.20
C TYR A 122 -1.92 -3.83 8.68
N TYR A 123 -0.77 -4.01 8.03
CA TYR A 123 -0.69 -4.27 6.60
C TYR A 123 -0.78 -5.77 6.33
N PRO A 124 -1.22 -6.20 5.14
CA PRO A 124 -1.13 -7.60 4.76
C PRO A 124 0.32 -8.07 4.75
N LEU A 125 0.54 -9.27 5.27
CA LEU A 125 1.84 -9.91 5.19
C LEU A 125 2.08 -10.41 3.77
N TRP A 126 3.15 -9.96 3.14
CA TRP A 126 3.57 -10.50 1.86
C TRP A 126 4.43 -11.75 2.06
N VAL A 127 4.07 -12.81 1.36
CA VAL A 127 4.85 -14.06 1.34
C VAL A 127 5.16 -14.37 -0.11
N ILE A 128 6.43 -14.48 -0.46
CA ILE A 128 6.86 -14.79 -1.82
C ILE A 128 7.58 -16.13 -1.79
N ASP A 129 7.03 -17.14 -2.48
CA ASP A 129 7.56 -18.53 -2.51
C ASP A 129 7.83 -19.11 -1.12
N GLY A 130 6.88 -18.89 -0.20
CA GLY A 130 6.93 -19.41 1.17
C GLY A 130 7.75 -18.59 2.17
N VAL A 131 8.43 -17.53 1.74
CA VAL A 131 9.23 -16.66 2.61
C VAL A 131 8.56 -15.30 2.79
N VAL A 132 8.56 -14.80 4.02
CA VAL A 132 8.01 -13.48 4.35
C VAL A 132 8.83 -12.38 3.70
N TYR A 133 8.15 -11.48 2.99
CA TYR A 133 8.70 -10.26 2.43
C TYR A 133 8.16 -9.06 3.21
N LYS A 134 9.04 -8.33 3.90
CA LYS A 134 8.63 -7.17 4.69
C LYS A 134 8.43 -5.98 3.77
N GLN A 135 7.21 -5.46 3.74
CA GLN A 135 6.86 -4.24 3.02
C GLN A 135 5.84 -3.45 3.84
N ASP A 136 6.15 -2.18 4.08
CA ASP A 136 5.33 -1.26 4.88
C ASP A 136 4.54 -0.27 4.00
N LYS A 137 4.28 -0.63 2.73
CA LYS A 137 3.50 0.22 1.82
C LYS A 137 2.02 -0.13 1.87
N ASP A 138 1.19 0.90 1.89
CA ASP A 138 -0.26 0.74 1.72
C ASP A 138 -0.55 0.08 0.36
N PHE A 139 -1.32 -0.99 0.40
CA PHE A 139 -1.85 -1.68 -0.76
C PHE A 139 -3.38 -1.67 -0.69
N ASN A 140 -4.03 -1.21 -1.75
CA ASN A 140 -5.49 -1.25 -1.80
C ASN A 140 -5.95 -2.69 -2.05
N THR A 141 -6.42 -3.35 -1.02
CA THR A 141 -6.83 -4.75 -1.09
C THR A 141 -8.05 -5.01 -1.97
N ALA A 142 -8.85 -3.98 -2.25
CA ALA A 142 -9.92 -4.07 -3.23
C ALA A 142 -9.39 -4.31 -4.67
N ASP A 143 -8.14 -3.93 -4.93
CA ASP A 143 -7.47 -4.18 -6.22
C ASP A 143 -7.13 -5.67 -6.44
N LEU A 144 -7.14 -6.51 -5.39
CA LEU A 144 -6.99 -7.97 -5.51
C LEU A 144 -8.15 -8.62 -6.27
N ALA A 145 -9.33 -7.98 -6.27
CA ALA A 145 -10.47 -8.39 -7.07
C ALA A 145 -10.36 -8.04 -8.55
N SER A 146 -9.47 -7.16 -8.90
CA SER A 146 -9.28 -6.71 -10.28
C SER A 146 -8.80 -7.88 -11.16
N PRO A 147 -9.26 -7.99 -12.41
CA PRO A 147 -8.65 -8.88 -13.40
C PRO A 147 -7.15 -8.62 -13.59
N ASP A 148 -6.68 -7.46 -13.14
CA ASP A 148 -5.32 -6.95 -13.29
C ASP A 148 -4.49 -7.09 -11.99
N ALA A 149 -4.99 -7.87 -11.03
CA ALA A 149 -4.38 -8.00 -9.70
C ALA A 149 -2.89 -8.38 -9.75
N LYS A 150 -2.47 -9.27 -10.66
CA LYS A 150 -1.05 -9.66 -10.80
C LYS A 150 -0.15 -8.46 -11.15
N ARG A 151 -0.61 -7.58 -12.04
CA ARG A 151 0.14 -6.36 -12.40
C ARG A 151 0.24 -5.41 -11.19
N LEU A 152 -0.86 -5.25 -10.44
CA LEU A 152 -0.90 -4.39 -9.26
C LEU A 152 -0.02 -4.96 -8.13
N ILE A 153 -0.01 -6.29 -7.95
CA ILE A 153 0.88 -6.99 -7.02
C ILE A 153 2.35 -6.80 -7.44
N ALA A 154 2.66 -6.98 -8.72
CA ALA A 154 4.01 -6.77 -9.24
C ALA A 154 4.49 -5.33 -9.06
N ALA A 155 3.61 -4.34 -9.24
CA ALA A 155 3.93 -2.93 -8.99
C ALA A 155 4.18 -2.64 -7.49
N ALA A 156 3.59 -3.44 -6.59
CA ALA A 156 3.83 -3.34 -5.16
C ALA A 156 5.11 -4.04 -4.70
N LEU A 157 5.62 -5.01 -5.45
CA LEU A 157 6.78 -5.83 -5.09
C LEU A 157 8.00 -5.48 -5.95
N PRO A 158 9.04 -4.85 -5.38
CA PRO A 158 10.24 -4.48 -6.14
C PRO A 158 10.88 -5.70 -6.83
N GLY A 159 11.21 -5.54 -8.10
CA GLY A 159 11.94 -6.55 -8.86
C GLY A 159 11.12 -7.70 -9.44
N LEU A 160 9.79 -7.65 -9.37
CA LEU A 160 8.91 -8.61 -10.05
C LEU A 160 8.12 -7.92 -11.17
N SER A 161 7.95 -8.62 -12.29
CA SER A 161 7.00 -8.25 -13.33
C SER A 161 5.70 -9.07 -13.19
N GLU A 162 4.63 -8.64 -13.84
CA GLU A 162 3.38 -9.40 -13.91
C GLU A 162 3.60 -10.85 -14.41
N ARG A 163 4.55 -11.03 -15.32
CA ARG A 163 4.91 -12.32 -15.89
C ARG A 163 5.63 -13.26 -14.94
N ASP A 164 6.34 -12.71 -13.96
CA ASP A 164 7.04 -13.51 -12.97
C ASP A 164 6.09 -14.13 -11.94
N ILE A 165 4.85 -13.62 -11.85
CA ILE A 165 3.82 -14.12 -10.95
C ILE A 165 3.04 -15.25 -11.61
N GLU A 166 3.18 -16.47 -11.09
CA GLU A 166 2.37 -17.61 -11.51
C GLU A 166 0.96 -17.51 -10.95
N SER A 167 0.87 -17.37 -9.62
CA SER A 167 -0.40 -17.24 -8.90
C SER A 167 -0.22 -16.43 -7.62
N PHE A 168 -1.33 -15.98 -7.06
CA PHE A 168 -1.36 -15.45 -5.71
C PHE A 168 -2.60 -15.97 -4.98
N THR A 169 -2.49 -16.03 -3.65
CA THR A 169 -3.59 -16.44 -2.76
C THR A 169 -3.69 -15.47 -1.62
N VAL A 170 -4.90 -15.09 -1.26
CA VAL A 170 -5.16 -14.24 -0.10
C VAL A 170 -5.73 -15.12 1.01
N ILE A 171 -5.09 -15.13 2.18
CA ILE A 171 -5.47 -15.92 3.33
C ILE A 171 -5.76 -14.98 4.48
N THR A 172 -7.00 -14.96 4.96
CA THR A 172 -7.47 -14.00 5.97
C THR A 172 -7.97 -14.65 7.24
N ASP A 173 -8.06 -15.98 7.27
CA ASP A 173 -8.52 -16.75 8.42
C ASP A 173 -7.38 -17.09 9.41
N ALA A 174 -7.72 -17.59 10.59
CA ALA A 174 -6.76 -17.94 11.63
C ALA A 174 -5.78 -19.05 11.22
N SER A 175 -6.07 -19.85 10.18
CA SER A 175 -5.16 -20.88 9.69
C SER A 175 -3.90 -20.28 9.04
N ALA A 176 -4.04 -19.12 8.39
CA ALA A 176 -2.91 -18.39 7.81
C ALA A 176 -1.94 -17.89 8.89
N THR A 177 -2.50 -17.38 9.98
CA THR A 177 -1.68 -16.89 11.09
C THR A 177 -1.00 -18.02 11.85
N ALA A 178 -1.60 -19.20 11.89
CA ALA A 178 -0.95 -20.40 12.42
C ALA A 178 0.28 -20.83 11.58
N LEU A 179 0.27 -20.56 10.27
CA LEU A 179 1.41 -20.86 9.39
C LEU A 179 2.51 -19.80 9.47
N TYR A 180 2.15 -18.51 9.44
CA TYR A 180 3.11 -17.41 9.30
C TYR A 180 3.33 -16.61 10.59
N GLY A 181 2.64 -16.96 11.68
CA GLY A 181 2.85 -16.41 13.01
C GLY A 181 2.25 -15.02 13.23
N ASN A 182 2.81 -14.33 14.22
CA ASN A 182 2.33 -13.04 14.73
C ASN A 182 2.31 -11.89 13.70
N GLN A 183 3.02 -12.03 12.58
CA GLN A 183 3.08 -11.03 11.52
C GLN A 183 1.87 -11.11 10.58
N ALA A 184 1.10 -12.20 10.60
CA ALA A 184 0.02 -12.48 9.65
C ALA A 184 -1.39 -12.02 10.11
N THR A 185 -1.49 -11.26 11.19
CA THR A 185 -2.78 -10.84 11.78
C THR A 185 -3.61 -9.95 10.84
N GLY A 186 -2.96 -9.20 9.95
CA GLY A 186 -3.61 -8.44 8.88
C GLY A 186 -4.04 -9.29 7.68
N GLY A 187 -3.83 -10.61 7.71
CA GLY A 187 -3.96 -11.54 6.59
C GLY A 187 -2.66 -11.67 5.80
N VAL A 188 -2.63 -12.62 4.87
CA VAL A 188 -1.46 -12.97 4.07
C VAL A 188 -1.78 -12.88 2.59
N ILE A 189 -0.94 -12.21 1.81
CA ILE A 189 -0.92 -12.29 0.36
C ILE A 189 0.26 -13.17 -0.02
N SER A 190 -0.02 -14.43 -0.36
CA SER A 190 0.99 -15.39 -0.78
C SER A 190 1.15 -15.34 -2.30
N VAL A 191 2.32 -14.99 -2.76
CA VAL A 191 2.69 -14.89 -4.18
C VAL A 191 3.61 -16.05 -4.52
N ARG A 192 3.26 -16.75 -5.58
CA ARG A 192 4.10 -17.80 -6.15
C ARG A 192 4.71 -17.32 -7.45
N THR A 193 6.03 -17.38 -7.54
CA THR A 193 6.74 -17.03 -8.77
C THR A 193 6.69 -18.19 -9.77
N ARG A 194 6.84 -17.83 -11.04
CA ARG A 194 6.71 -18.78 -12.15
C ARG A 194 7.82 -19.83 -12.14
N HIS A 195 7.42 -21.06 -12.42
CA HIS A 195 8.30 -22.21 -12.62
C HIS A 195 8.21 -22.68 -14.09
N ALA A 196 9.27 -23.27 -14.60
CA ALA A 196 9.18 -23.99 -15.88
C ALA A 196 8.53 -25.35 -15.66
N GLY A 197 7.53 -25.68 -16.48
CA GLY A 197 7.01 -27.05 -16.60
C GLY A 197 8.01 -27.96 -17.31
N GLN A 198 7.88 -29.28 -17.11
CA GLN A 198 8.71 -30.26 -17.87
C GLN A 198 8.35 -30.22 -19.38
N GLY A 199 9.34 -30.33 -20.24
CA GLY A 199 9.18 -30.32 -21.71
C GLY A 199 8.90 -28.93 -22.30
N ILE A 200 8.94 -27.88 -21.51
CA ILE A 200 8.76 -26.50 -21.97
C ILE A 200 10.13 -25.90 -22.26
N ASN A 201 10.34 -25.47 -23.53
CA ASN A 201 11.41 -24.53 -23.88
C ASN A 201 10.74 -23.33 -24.51
N ARG A 202 10.69 -22.21 -23.84
CA ARG A 202 9.97 -21.04 -24.30
C ARG A 202 10.74 -19.78 -23.98
N PHE A 203 11.02 -19.01 -25.02
CA PHE A 203 11.49 -17.64 -24.90
C PHE A 203 10.29 -16.69 -25.04
N THR A 204 10.20 -15.67 -24.20
CA THR A 204 9.08 -14.72 -24.26
C THR A 204 9.61 -13.31 -24.06
N TYR A 205 9.18 -12.40 -24.93
CA TYR A 205 9.38 -10.96 -24.77
C TYR A 205 8.04 -10.29 -24.51
N THR A 206 8.01 -9.42 -23.49
CA THR A 206 6.84 -8.62 -23.16
C THR A 206 7.22 -7.15 -23.08
N THR A 207 6.46 -6.30 -23.77
CA THR A 207 6.55 -4.85 -23.63
C THR A 207 5.23 -4.30 -23.12
N GLN A 208 5.29 -3.37 -22.17
CA GLN A 208 4.14 -2.66 -21.60
C GLN A 208 4.40 -1.17 -21.68
N LEU A 209 3.50 -0.44 -22.35
CA LEU A 209 3.52 1.01 -22.47
C LEU A 209 2.35 1.58 -21.68
N THR A 210 2.64 2.44 -20.72
CA THR A 210 1.62 3.11 -19.88
C THR A 210 1.62 4.60 -20.16
N TYR A 211 0.62 5.08 -20.87
CA TYR A 211 0.38 6.48 -21.11
C TYR A 211 -0.45 7.09 -19.98
N ARG A 212 0.08 8.10 -19.28
CA ARG A 212 -0.56 8.79 -18.16
C ARG A 212 -0.97 10.19 -18.56
N LEU A 213 -2.20 10.57 -18.22
CA LEU A 213 -2.77 11.89 -18.52
C LEU A 213 -2.48 12.88 -17.39
N ILE A 214 -2.33 14.16 -17.74
CA ILE A 214 -2.21 15.27 -16.79
C ILE A 214 -3.45 15.34 -15.91
N PRO A 215 -3.34 15.62 -14.57
CA PRO A 215 -4.48 15.84 -13.70
C PRO A 215 -5.35 17.01 -14.14
N SER A 216 -6.63 16.97 -13.82
CA SER A 216 -7.58 18.05 -14.13
C SER A 216 -8.09 18.73 -12.86
N TYR A 217 -8.21 20.07 -12.88
CA TYR A 217 -8.80 20.83 -11.75
C TYR A 217 -10.25 20.40 -11.40
N ARG A 218 -10.95 19.71 -12.31
CA ARG A 218 -12.28 19.15 -12.04
C ARG A 218 -12.28 18.10 -10.93
N GLU A 219 -11.12 17.51 -10.67
CA GLU A 219 -10.92 16.45 -9.67
C GLU A 219 -10.48 17.00 -8.32
N PHE A 220 -10.32 18.33 -8.20
CA PHE A 220 -9.83 18.98 -6.99
C PHE A 220 -10.80 20.08 -6.53
N ASN A 221 -10.92 20.24 -5.22
CA ASN A 221 -11.74 21.29 -4.61
C ASN A 221 -10.96 22.62 -4.48
N ILE A 222 -10.74 23.31 -5.58
CA ILE A 222 -9.92 24.53 -5.67
C ILE A 222 -10.65 25.60 -6.46
N LEU A 223 -10.74 26.82 -5.92
CA LEU A 223 -11.32 27.97 -6.61
C LEU A 223 -10.56 28.34 -7.90
N ASN A 224 -11.26 28.82 -8.89
CA ASN A 224 -10.65 29.50 -10.04
C ASN A 224 -10.13 30.88 -9.64
N SER A 225 -9.39 31.57 -10.52
CA SER A 225 -8.80 32.89 -10.21
C SER A 225 -9.85 33.93 -9.91
N GLN A 226 -10.97 34.00 -10.66
CA GLN A 226 -12.02 34.97 -10.47
C GLN A 226 -12.66 34.84 -9.08
N ASP A 227 -13.05 33.64 -8.72
CA ASP A 227 -13.65 33.35 -7.42
C ASP A 227 -12.66 33.59 -6.26
N GLN A 228 -11.39 33.23 -6.45
CA GLN A 228 -10.33 33.49 -5.47
C GLN A 228 -10.11 35.02 -5.30
N MET A 229 -10.05 35.77 -6.38
CA MET A 229 -9.89 37.23 -6.32
C MET A 229 -11.11 37.94 -5.71
N SER A 230 -12.32 37.40 -5.85
CA SER A 230 -13.51 37.88 -5.13
C SER A 230 -13.35 37.78 -3.60
N VAL A 231 -12.71 36.70 -3.11
CA VAL A 231 -12.40 36.53 -1.68
C VAL A 231 -11.29 37.52 -1.27
N LEU A 232 -10.22 37.61 -2.06
CA LEU A 232 -9.10 38.52 -1.77
C LEU A 232 -9.54 40.00 -1.73
N LYS A 233 -10.46 40.39 -2.59
CA LYS A 233 -11.05 41.74 -2.58
C LYS A 233 -11.82 41.99 -1.28
N GLU A 234 -12.61 41.04 -0.81
CA GLU A 234 -13.32 41.16 0.47
C GLU A 234 -12.36 41.28 1.65
N LEU A 235 -11.25 40.48 1.65
CA LEU A 235 -10.18 40.58 2.63
C LEU A 235 -9.50 41.96 2.63
N GLU A 236 -9.27 42.54 1.47
CA GLU A 236 -8.68 43.88 1.32
C GLU A 236 -9.64 44.95 1.86
N GLN A 237 -10.90 44.91 1.47
CA GLN A 237 -11.94 45.83 1.95
C GLN A 237 -12.16 45.68 3.47
N GLY A 238 -12.03 44.46 4.00
CA GLY A 238 -12.09 44.19 5.44
C GLY A 238 -10.81 44.54 6.21
N GLY A 239 -9.79 45.14 5.56
CA GLY A 239 -8.53 45.58 6.18
C GLY A 239 -7.57 44.40 6.52
N SER A 240 -7.81 43.21 6.01
CA SER A 240 -6.94 42.06 6.23
C SER A 240 -5.73 41.99 5.28
N LEU A 241 -5.83 42.65 4.13
CA LEU A 241 -4.78 42.73 3.11
C LEU A 241 -4.25 44.15 2.96
N SER A 242 -4.14 44.95 4.05
CA SER A 242 -3.46 46.24 4.00
C SER A 242 -1.95 46.04 3.78
N PRO A 243 -1.23 47.05 3.20
CA PRO A 243 0.22 47.01 3.00
C PRO A 243 0.98 46.64 4.29
N GLU A 244 0.57 47.23 5.43
CA GLU A 244 1.19 46.96 6.73
C GLU A 244 1.00 45.53 7.15
N THR A 245 -0.16 44.90 6.88
CA THR A 245 -0.45 43.52 7.25
C THR A 245 0.29 42.55 6.37
N VAL A 246 0.20 42.72 5.03
CA VAL A 246 0.72 41.71 4.08
C VAL A 246 2.24 41.73 3.99
N LEU A 247 2.88 42.91 3.98
CA LEU A 247 4.34 43.01 3.90
C LEU A 247 5.08 42.55 5.15
N TYR A 248 4.35 42.38 6.28
CA TYR A 248 4.86 41.77 7.50
C TYR A 248 4.80 40.23 7.47
N GLN A 249 4.10 39.65 6.51
CA GLN A 249 4.01 38.20 6.39
C GLN A 249 5.33 37.60 5.86
N THR A 250 5.58 36.35 6.25
CA THR A 250 6.71 35.57 5.72
C THR A 250 6.40 34.96 4.34
N ARG A 251 5.17 35.05 3.93
CA ARG A 251 4.65 34.60 2.65
C ARG A 251 3.63 35.60 2.13
N TYR A 252 3.64 35.90 0.86
CA TYR A 252 2.58 36.67 0.22
C TYR A 252 2.37 36.24 -1.24
N GLY A 253 1.16 36.51 -1.75
CA GLY A 253 0.73 36.26 -3.10
C GLY A 253 0.59 37.56 -3.93
N VAL A 254 -0.59 37.71 -4.55
CA VAL A 254 -0.86 38.80 -5.50
C VAL A 254 -0.77 40.16 -4.87
N TYR A 255 -1.45 40.38 -3.73
CA TYR A 255 -1.47 41.71 -3.06
C TYR A 255 -0.10 42.06 -2.49
N GLY A 256 0.56 41.13 -1.85
CA GLY A 256 1.89 41.35 -1.30
C GLY A 256 2.92 41.70 -2.37
N LEU A 257 2.90 41.01 -3.51
CA LEU A 257 3.79 41.34 -4.62
C LEU A 257 3.47 42.72 -5.20
N MET A 258 2.19 43.09 -5.31
CA MET A 258 1.77 44.44 -5.75
C MET A 258 2.34 45.52 -4.83
N TYR A 259 2.20 45.37 -3.52
CA TYR A 259 2.71 46.35 -2.55
C TYR A 259 4.24 46.39 -2.49
N ASP A 260 4.90 45.22 -2.53
CA ASP A 260 6.36 45.16 -2.58
C ASP A 260 6.94 45.83 -3.81
N ASN A 261 6.23 45.66 -4.91
CA ASN A 261 6.55 46.31 -6.15
C ASN A 261 6.34 47.84 -6.07
N ALA A 262 5.31 48.34 -5.48
CA ALA A 262 5.08 49.76 -5.26
C ALA A 262 6.22 50.39 -4.46
N ILE A 263 6.75 49.74 -3.42
CA ILE A 263 7.90 50.23 -2.63
C ILE A 263 9.19 50.26 -3.48
N LYS A 264 9.43 49.24 -4.27
CA LYS A 264 10.60 49.18 -5.16
C LYS A 264 10.57 50.27 -6.22
N TYR A 265 9.39 50.54 -6.79
CA TYR A 265 9.19 51.61 -7.76
C TYR A 265 9.58 52.98 -7.18
N LYS A 266 9.15 53.29 -5.99
CA LYS A 266 9.53 54.51 -5.27
C LYS A 266 11.05 54.62 -5.12
N ASN A 267 11.76 53.55 -4.99
CA ASN A 267 13.20 53.48 -4.87
C ASN A 267 13.93 53.32 -6.24
N LYS A 268 13.21 53.52 -7.38
CA LYS A 268 13.70 53.36 -8.75
C LYS A 268 14.21 51.93 -9.13
N GLN A 269 13.85 50.92 -8.42
CA GLN A 269 14.24 49.51 -8.69
C GLN A 269 13.10 48.70 -9.38
N TYR A 270 12.27 49.32 -10.31
CA TYR A 270 10.93 48.74 -10.42
C TYR A 270 10.24 48.67 -11.81
N TYR A 271 9.47 47.71 -12.00
CA TYR A 271 8.80 47.22 -13.20
C TYR A 271 7.27 47.45 -13.29
N GLN A 272 6.63 47.97 -12.23
CA GLN A 272 5.18 48.15 -12.23
C GLN A 272 4.80 49.62 -11.96
N ASP A 273 3.86 50.15 -12.74
CA ASP A 273 3.23 51.41 -12.49
C ASP A 273 2.46 51.34 -11.14
N ASN A 274 2.85 52.22 -10.20
CA ASN A 274 2.29 52.32 -8.86
C ASN A 274 1.08 53.26 -8.78
N THR A 275 0.47 53.64 -9.89
CA THR A 275 -0.78 54.38 -9.91
C THR A 275 -1.94 53.44 -9.55
N LEU A 276 -3.06 54.02 -9.11
CA LEU A 276 -4.28 53.26 -8.87
C LEU A 276 -4.71 52.49 -10.13
N GLU A 277 -4.54 53.06 -11.31
CA GLU A 277 -4.81 52.39 -12.58
C GLU A 277 -3.87 51.22 -12.82
N GLY A 278 -2.57 51.35 -12.56
CA GLY A 278 -1.57 50.29 -12.69
C GLY A 278 -1.84 49.14 -11.73
N GLN A 279 -2.17 49.42 -10.46
CA GLN A 279 -2.56 48.42 -9.48
C GLN A 279 -3.85 47.70 -9.86
N THR A 280 -4.88 48.46 -10.33
CA THR A 280 -6.14 47.86 -10.80
C THR A 280 -5.92 46.97 -12.01
N ARG A 281 -5.09 47.37 -12.97
CA ARG A 281 -4.73 46.54 -14.14
C ARG A 281 -4.01 45.24 -13.73
N TYR A 282 -3.11 45.32 -12.74
CA TYR A 282 -2.39 44.14 -12.21
C TYR A 282 -3.36 43.18 -11.54
N LEU A 283 -4.27 43.63 -10.66
CA LEU A 283 -5.26 42.81 -10.00
C LEU A 283 -6.25 42.17 -10.99
N ALA A 284 -6.71 42.94 -11.99
CA ALA A 284 -7.57 42.45 -13.07
C ALA A 284 -6.86 41.39 -13.95
N ALA A 285 -5.54 41.51 -14.13
CA ALA A 285 -4.75 40.50 -14.80
C ALA A 285 -4.68 39.22 -13.96
N ALA A 286 -4.51 39.29 -12.64
CA ALA A 286 -4.52 38.16 -11.74
C ALA A 286 -5.88 37.43 -11.70
N GLU A 287 -6.99 38.21 -11.74
CA GLU A 287 -8.36 37.66 -11.78
C GLU A 287 -8.59 36.82 -13.05
N ARG A 288 -8.08 37.25 -14.20
CA ARG A 288 -8.23 36.54 -15.48
C ARG A 288 -7.20 35.43 -15.71
N ARG A 289 -6.11 35.37 -14.96
CA ARG A 289 -4.94 34.49 -15.20
C ARG A 289 -5.30 33.01 -15.23
N ASN A 290 -5.96 32.55 -14.21
CA ASN A 290 -6.42 31.16 -14.06
C ASN A 290 -5.32 30.11 -14.32
N THR A 291 -4.15 30.31 -13.72
CA THR A 291 -2.99 29.43 -13.88
C THR A 291 -3.36 27.97 -13.70
N ASP A 292 -2.93 27.16 -14.64
CA ASP A 292 -3.08 25.71 -14.60
C ASP A 292 -1.77 25.08 -14.11
N TRP A 293 -1.60 25.01 -12.78
CA TRP A 293 -0.40 24.42 -12.17
C TRP A 293 -0.20 22.95 -12.53
N PHE A 294 -1.27 22.21 -12.87
CA PHE A 294 -1.09 20.85 -13.35
C PHE A 294 -0.37 20.83 -14.71
N LYS A 295 -0.71 21.70 -15.64
CA LYS A 295 0.03 21.82 -16.91
C LYS A 295 1.44 22.38 -16.74
N GLU A 296 1.63 23.26 -15.76
CA GLU A 296 2.96 23.82 -15.48
C GLU A 296 3.92 22.77 -14.90
N LEU A 297 3.45 21.87 -14.04
CA LEU A 297 4.26 20.93 -13.28
C LEU A 297 4.22 19.48 -13.79
N PHE A 298 3.20 19.11 -14.56
CA PHE A 298 3.00 17.76 -15.08
C PHE A 298 3.12 17.71 -16.61
N GLN A 299 3.30 16.50 -17.10
CA GLN A 299 3.32 16.19 -18.53
C GLN A 299 2.60 14.88 -18.79
N ASN A 300 2.04 14.74 -20.00
CA ASN A 300 1.65 13.42 -20.46
C ASN A 300 2.92 12.59 -20.62
N SER A 301 2.96 11.42 -20.04
CA SER A 301 4.16 10.60 -20.02
C SER A 301 3.88 9.16 -20.45
N ILE A 302 4.88 8.53 -21.03
CA ILE A 302 4.86 7.11 -21.38
C ILE A 302 5.89 6.41 -20.51
N ARG A 303 5.43 5.65 -19.52
CA ARG A 303 6.24 4.69 -18.80
C ARG A 303 6.29 3.42 -19.64
N HIS A 304 7.49 2.90 -19.86
CA HIS A 304 7.65 1.66 -20.62
C HIS A 304 8.43 0.61 -19.82
N GLN A 305 7.96 -0.63 -19.91
CA GLN A 305 8.56 -1.78 -19.28
C GLN A 305 8.84 -2.85 -20.35
N HIS A 306 10.03 -3.40 -20.31
CA HIS A 306 10.47 -4.47 -21.18
C HIS A 306 10.92 -5.65 -20.34
N THR A 307 10.44 -6.85 -20.66
CA THR A 307 10.80 -8.07 -19.94
C THR A 307 11.09 -9.18 -20.95
N VAL A 308 12.24 -9.78 -20.81
CA VAL A 308 12.64 -11.00 -21.51
C VAL A 308 12.60 -12.14 -20.51
N SER A 309 11.99 -13.26 -20.87
CA SER A 309 11.98 -14.44 -20.02
C SER A 309 12.25 -15.72 -20.80
N LEU A 310 12.94 -16.64 -20.13
CA LEU A 310 13.28 -17.96 -20.62
C LEU A 310 12.79 -19.01 -19.62
N ALA A 311 11.98 -19.95 -20.09
CA ALA A 311 11.54 -21.10 -19.33
C ALA A 311 12.05 -22.38 -20.02
N SER A 312 12.77 -23.21 -19.29
CA SER A 312 13.23 -24.50 -19.81
C SER A 312 13.11 -25.58 -18.72
N GLY A 313 12.61 -26.74 -19.08
CA GLY A 313 12.39 -27.81 -18.12
C GLY A 313 12.63 -29.20 -18.71
N THR A 314 13.40 -30.00 -18.00
CA THR A 314 13.62 -31.43 -18.19
C THR A 314 13.05 -32.23 -17.02
N GLN A 315 13.20 -33.53 -17.00
CA GLN A 315 12.84 -34.37 -15.86
C GLN A 315 13.74 -34.12 -14.62
N VAL A 316 15.00 -33.72 -14.88
CA VAL A 316 16.01 -33.53 -13.86
C VAL A 316 16.15 -32.08 -13.44
N SER A 317 16.02 -31.15 -14.33
CA SER A 317 16.20 -29.72 -14.07
C SER A 317 15.13 -28.90 -14.75
N ASN A 318 14.65 -27.90 -14.07
CA ASN A 318 13.81 -26.86 -14.64
C ASN A 318 14.26 -25.49 -14.13
N PHE A 319 14.14 -24.48 -14.98
CA PHE A 319 14.41 -23.12 -14.60
C PHE A 319 13.53 -22.13 -15.37
N TYR A 320 13.17 -21.09 -14.69
CA TYR A 320 12.59 -19.88 -15.25
C TYR A 320 13.50 -18.71 -14.91
N ALA A 321 13.92 -17.95 -15.91
CA ALA A 321 14.70 -16.75 -15.72
C ALA A 321 14.03 -15.57 -16.43
N SER A 322 14.03 -14.38 -15.82
CA SER A 322 13.58 -13.15 -16.45
C SER A 322 14.56 -12.02 -16.19
N LEU A 323 14.70 -11.15 -17.18
CA LEU A 323 15.44 -9.89 -17.09
C LEU A 323 14.53 -8.79 -17.61
N GLY A 324 14.44 -7.68 -16.90
CA GLY A 324 13.60 -6.58 -17.33
C GLY A 324 14.10 -5.22 -16.90
N ALA A 325 13.55 -4.23 -17.58
CA ALA A 325 13.76 -2.82 -17.28
C ALA A 325 12.44 -2.08 -17.32
N THR A 326 12.21 -1.25 -16.34
CA THR A 326 11.13 -0.24 -16.33
C THR A 326 11.79 1.13 -16.43
N ILE A 327 11.39 1.91 -17.40
CA ILE A 327 11.89 3.26 -17.63
C ILE A 327 10.68 4.20 -17.58
N ASP A 328 10.69 5.07 -16.60
CA ASP A 328 9.66 6.06 -16.36
C ASP A 328 10.24 7.46 -16.44
N PRO A 329 9.98 8.22 -17.53
CA PRO A 329 10.47 9.58 -17.68
C PRO A 329 9.78 10.58 -16.77
N GLY A 330 8.88 10.11 -15.90
CA GLY A 330 8.14 10.91 -14.94
C GLY A 330 6.80 11.43 -15.46
N TRP A 331 5.85 11.41 -14.58
CA TRP A 331 4.55 12.06 -14.77
C TRP A 331 4.61 13.54 -14.38
N ALA A 332 5.26 13.87 -13.27
CA ALA A 332 5.72 15.23 -13.00
C ALA A 332 6.98 15.54 -13.84
N LYS A 333 7.12 16.79 -14.29
CA LYS A 333 8.24 17.21 -15.19
C LYS A 333 9.62 17.06 -14.56
N VAL A 334 9.68 17.06 -13.23
CA VAL A 334 10.93 16.91 -12.46
C VAL A 334 11.13 15.50 -11.93
N GLN A 335 10.31 14.54 -12.33
CA GLN A 335 10.35 13.18 -11.82
C GLN A 335 10.84 12.23 -12.89
N SER A 336 11.64 11.23 -12.49
CA SER A 336 11.95 10.06 -13.31
C SER A 336 12.23 8.86 -12.42
N GLU A 337 12.00 7.64 -12.92
CA GLU A 337 12.31 6.40 -12.23
C GLU A 337 12.75 5.32 -13.23
N ASN A 338 13.93 4.75 -13.01
CA ASN A 338 14.45 3.63 -13.79
C ASN A 338 14.68 2.44 -12.87
N THR A 339 14.08 1.29 -13.20
CA THR A 339 14.24 0.06 -12.42
C THR A 339 14.69 -1.07 -13.32
N TYR A 340 15.78 -1.73 -12.95
CA TYR A 340 16.29 -2.94 -13.62
C TYR A 340 16.11 -4.12 -12.67
N PHE A 341 15.67 -5.26 -13.19
CA PHE A 341 15.43 -6.44 -12.37
C PHE A 341 15.80 -7.74 -13.05
N PHE A 342 16.17 -8.71 -12.23
CA PHE A 342 16.50 -10.06 -12.62
C PHE A 342 15.83 -11.05 -11.67
N ASN A 343 15.20 -12.09 -12.24
CA ASN A 343 14.59 -13.18 -11.48
C ASN A 343 15.06 -14.51 -12.04
N LEU A 344 15.35 -15.44 -11.15
CA LEU A 344 15.67 -16.84 -11.47
C LEU A 344 14.94 -17.74 -10.48
N ASN A 345 14.24 -18.73 -11.01
CA ASN A 345 13.66 -19.82 -10.22
C ASN A 345 14.10 -21.13 -10.85
N ALA A 346 14.92 -21.87 -10.16
CA ALA A 346 15.53 -23.10 -10.64
C ALA A 346 15.28 -24.26 -9.67
N SER A 347 15.07 -25.44 -10.22
CA SER A 347 14.92 -26.67 -9.43
C SER A 347 15.71 -27.79 -10.12
N PHE A 348 16.42 -28.58 -9.34
CA PHE A 348 17.28 -29.65 -9.78
C PHE A 348 17.00 -30.93 -8.99
N LYS A 349 16.75 -32.06 -9.67
CA LYS A 349 16.45 -33.38 -9.10
C LYS A 349 17.53 -34.38 -9.54
N PRO A 350 18.71 -34.37 -8.91
CA PRO A 350 19.80 -35.27 -9.30
C PRO A 350 19.51 -36.77 -9.00
N HIS A 351 18.60 -36.99 -8.07
CA HIS A 351 18.18 -38.32 -7.63
C HIS A 351 16.70 -38.32 -7.25
N ARG A 352 16.01 -39.44 -7.37
CA ARG A 352 14.57 -39.58 -7.08
C ARG A 352 14.14 -39.10 -5.69
N TYR A 353 15.05 -39.07 -4.72
CA TYR A 353 14.77 -38.69 -3.33
C TYR A 353 15.12 -37.25 -3.04
N TRP A 354 15.96 -36.58 -3.82
CA TRP A 354 16.47 -35.24 -3.55
C TRP A 354 16.00 -34.24 -4.55
N THR A 355 15.52 -33.11 -4.07
CA THR A 355 15.21 -31.94 -4.87
C THR A 355 15.91 -30.73 -4.27
N PHE A 356 16.66 -30.00 -5.07
CA PHE A 356 17.29 -28.73 -4.74
C PHE A 356 16.56 -27.62 -5.48
N GLY A 357 16.22 -26.55 -4.77
CA GLY A 357 15.60 -25.35 -5.34
C GLY A 357 16.47 -24.13 -5.06
N SER A 358 16.49 -23.21 -6.00
CA SER A 358 17.13 -21.89 -5.86
C SER A 358 16.26 -20.82 -6.48
N ILE A 359 16.06 -19.74 -5.75
CA ILE A 359 15.37 -18.55 -6.23
C ILE A 359 16.26 -17.33 -6.01
N VAL A 360 16.42 -16.51 -7.04
CA VAL A 360 17.15 -15.24 -6.99
C VAL A 360 16.21 -14.16 -7.51
N ASN A 361 16.02 -13.12 -6.73
CA ASN A 361 15.39 -11.88 -7.19
C ASN A 361 16.34 -10.73 -6.89
N ALA A 362 16.66 -9.93 -7.87
CA ALA A 362 17.51 -8.76 -7.74
C ALA A 362 16.87 -7.58 -8.46
N SER A 363 16.91 -6.40 -7.87
CA SER A 363 16.53 -5.17 -8.54
C SER A 363 17.41 -4.01 -8.09
N TYR A 364 17.62 -3.09 -9.02
CA TYR A 364 18.24 -1.79 -8.80
C TYR A 364 17.33 -0.73 -9.36
N SER A 365 17.01 0.28 -8.57
CA SER A 365 16.20 1.41 -9.00
C SER A 365 16.90 2.73 -8.70
N GLN A 366 16.77 3.65 -9.65
CA GLN A 366 17.18 5.04 -9.53
C GLN A 366 15.95 5.90 -9.72
N SER A 367 15.69 6.84 -8.82
CA SER A 367 14.62 7.81 -8.98
C SER A 367 15.10 9.23 -8.71
N HIS A 368 14.50 10.17 -9.40
CA HIS A 368 14.65 11.60 -9.24
C HIS A 368 13.27 12.21 -9.03
N ASP A 369 13.08 13.05 -8.01
CA ASP A 369 11.80 13.69 -7.67
C ASP A 369 12.03 15.13 -7.18
N GLY A 370 10.98 15.94 -7.15
CA GLY A 370 11.03 17.29 -6.57
C GLY A 370 11.06 17.24 -5.05
N GLY A 371 12.21 17.50 -4.44
CA GLY A 371 12.52 17.41 -3.02
C GLY A 371 11.44 17.87 -2.04
N ASP A 372 11.56 19.10 -1.48
CA ASP A 372 10.58 19.64 -0.53
C ASP A 372 9.24 20.06 -1.20
N PHE A 373 9.20 20.12 -2.52
CA PHE A 373 8.03 20.53 -3.30
C PHE A 373 7.49 19.38 -4.15
N ASN A 374 6.69 18.50 -3.53
CA ASN A 374 5.98 17.47 -4.30
C ASN A 374 5.03 18.10 -5.33
N SER A 375 5.15 17.69 -6.59
CA SER A 375 4.43 18.29 -7.71
C SER A 375 2.90 18.30 -7.55
N LEU A 376 2.30 17.19 -7.07
CA LEU A 376 0.85 17.11 -6.88
C LEU A 376 0.37 18.00 -5.74
N THR A 377 1.06 17.98 -4.60
CA THR A 377 0.76 18.86 -3.47
C THR A 377 0.94 20.30 -3.86
N SER A 378 2.04 20.67 -4.54
CA SER A 378 2.31 22.02 -4.98
C SER A 378 1.24 22.52 -5.97
N ALA A 379 0.88 21.73 -6.99
CA ALA A 379 -0.16 22.10 -7.95
C ALA A 379 -1.53 22.34 -7.28
N SER A 380 -1.81 21.67 -6.17
CA SER A 380 -3.07 21.80 -5.42
C SER A 380 -3.04 22.88 -4.34
N THR A 381 -1.87 23.34 -3.90
CA THR A 381 -1.70 24.31 -2.80
C THR A 381 -1.27 25.70 -3.25
N PHE A 382 -0.83 25.87 -4.48
CA PHE A 382 -0.53 27.18 -5.06
C PHE A 382 -1.76 27.77 -5.74
N SER A 383 -2.07 29.04 -5.42
CA SER A 383 -3.23 29.74 -5.97
C SER A 383 -3.13 29.90 -7.48
N ARG A 384 -4.26 29.73 -8.17
CA ARG A 384 -4.39 29.93 -9.61
C ARG A 384 -4.26 31.39 -10.04
N THR A 385 -4.29 32.34 -9.07
CA THR A 385 -4.06 33.77 -9.29
C THR A 385 -2.58 34.10 -9.49
N LEU A 386 -1.66 33.23 -9.06
CA LEU A 386 -0.23 33.46 -9.16
C LEU A 386 0.29 33.24 -10.59
N ASP A 387 1.29 34.05 -10.97
CA ASP A 387 1.96 33.95 -12.25
C ASP A 387 3.15 32.95 -12.14
N PRO A 388 3.20 31.89 -12.94
CA PRO A 388 4.26 30.89 -12.88
C PRO A 388 5.66 31.43 -13.25
N ASN A 389 5.73 32.63 -13.84
CA ASN A 389 6.98 33.27 -14.24
C ASN A 389 7.45 34.36 -13.26
N GLN A 390 6.71 34.58 -12.16
CA GLN A 390 7.05 35.56 -11.13
C GLN A 390 7.62 34.92 -9.88
N TYR A 391 8.41 35.68 -9.13
CA TYR A 391 8.89 35.30 -7.80
C TYR A 391 7.99 35.94 -6.73
N TYR A 392 7.54 35.12 -5.80
CA TYR A 392 6.75 35.53 -4.64
C TYR A 392 7.56 35.31 -3.37
N LEU A 393 7.29 36.05 -2.31
CA LEU A 393 7.92 35.77 -1.03
C LEU A 393 7.32 34.48 -0.43
N TYR A 394 8.16 33.52 -0.08
CA TYR A 394 7.75 32.28 0.56
C TYR A 394 8.78 31.90 1.62
N GLU A 395 8.34 31.92 2.91
CA GLU A 395 9.22 31.66 4.06
C GLU A 395 10.53 32.44 4.00
N PHE A 396 10.41 33.77 4.01
CA PHE A 396 11.52 34.73 4.04
C PHE A 396 12.30 34.94 2.73
N ALA A 397 12.22 34.04 1.77
CA ALA A 397 13.00 34.08 0.54
C ALA A 397 12.12 34.09 -0.72
N PRO A 398 12.63 34.57 -1.87
CA PRO A 398 11.90 34.51 -3.13
C PRO A 398 11.69 33.06 -3.57
N LEU A 399 10.48 32.74 -4.05
CA LEU A 399 10.12 31.45 -4.62
C LEU A 399 9.51 31.65 -6.01
N ASN A 400 10.07 30.99 -7.00
CA ASN A 400 9.40 30.62 -8.24
C ASN A 400 9.29 29.10 -8.28
N LEU A 401 8.07 28.57 -8.28
CA LEU A 401 7.86 27.11 -8.10
C LEU A 401 8.50 26.27 -9.19
N LYS A 402 8.50 26.77 -10.45
CA LYS A 402 9.09 26.02 -11.59
C LYS A 402 10.62 25.96 -11.49
N GLU A 403 11.25 27.05 -11.07
CA GLU A 403 12.70 27.10 -10.88
C GLU A 403 13.10 26.36 -9.61
N GLU A 404 12.32 26.47 -8.53
CA GLU A 404 12.60 25.79 -7.28
C GLU A 404 12.67 24.27 -7.46
N MET A 405 11.76 23.66 -8.23
CA MET A 405 11.78 22.22 -8.48
C MET A 405 13.01 21.73 -9.24
N LYS A 406 13.78 22.63 -9.87
CA LYS A 406 15.08 22.29 -10.48
C LYS A 406 16.25 22.46 -9.51
N GLN A 407 16.05 23.22 -8.44
CA GLN A 407 17.06 23.57 -7.45
C GLN A 407 16.90 22.83 -6.13
N ASN A 408 15.76 22.19 -5.93
CA ASN A 408 15.38 21.46 -4.73
C ASN A 408 14.78 20.14 -5.17
N TYR A 409 15.56 19.08 -5.11
CA TYR A 409 15.22 17.77 -5.63
C TYR A 409 15.77 16.64 -4.75
N GLN A 410 15.26 15.44 -4.98
CA GLN A 410 15.66 14.22 -4.29
C GLN A 410 16.12 13.19 -5.30
N ASP A 411 17.29 12.61 -5.06
CA ASP A 411 17.81 11.45 -5.79
C ASP A 411 17.81 10.23 -4.87
N ASP A 412 17.24 9.12 -5.36
CA ASP A 412 17.22 7.86 -4.65
C ASP A 412 17.90 6.75 -5.46
N ASP A 413 18.80 6.03 -4.82
CA ASP A 413 19.37 4.79 -5.31
C ASP A 413 18.97 3.64 -4.39
N ALA A 414 18.31 2.61 -4.92
CA ALA A 414 17.90 1.46 -4.14
C ALA A 414 18.28 0.13 -4.76
N ILE A 415 18.75 -0.79 -3.93
CA ILE A 415 19.09 -2.17 -4.28
C ILE A 415 18.23 -3.11 -3.45
N ASN A 416 17.60 -4.09 -4.10
CA ASN A 416 16.94 -5.19 -3.43
C ASN A 416 17.49 -6.50 -3.95
N LEU A 417 17.87 -7.41 -3.04
CA LEU A 417 18.40 -8.73 -3.35
C LEU A 417 17.74 -9.77 -2.44
N ARG A 418 17.15 -10.79 -3.03
CA ARG A 418 16.65 -11.98 -2.33
C ARG A 418 17.28 -13.22 -2.93
N LEU A 419 17.94 -13.99 -2.08
CA LEU A 419 18.49 -15.30 -2.38
C LEU A 419 17.77 -16.34 -1.52
N GLN A 420 17.26 -17.38 -2.13
CA GLN A 420 16.60 -18.49 -1.43
C GLN A 420 17.15 -19.81 -1.95
N ALA A 421 17.45 -20.72 -1.05
CA ALA A 421 17.82 -22.08 -1.35
C ALA A 421 16.94 -23.06 -0.57
N SER A 422 16.56 -24.15 -1.21
CA SER A 422 15.78 -25.20 -0.59
C SER A 422 16.30 -26.57 -0.92
N ILE A 423 16.18 -27.48 0.04
CA ILE A 423 16.53 -28.91 -0.10
C ILE A 423 15.30 -29.69 0.37
N ALA A 424 14.81 -30.60 -0.44
CA ALA A 424 13.75 -31.51 -0.08
C ALA A 424 14.24 -32.96 -0.23
N TYR A 425 13.99 -33.79 0.79
CA TYR A 425 14.31 -35.19 0.86
C TYR A 425 13.04 -36.02 0.99
N ARG A 426 12.74 -36.84 -0.02
CA ARG A 426 11.54 -37.70 -0.09
C ARG A 426 11.94 -39.17 -0.23
N PRO A 427 12.28 -39.86 0.86
CA PRO A 427 12.69 -41.27 0.83
C PRO A 427 11.53 -42.21 0.49
N SER A 428 10.31 -41.79 0.69
CA SER A 428 9.10 -42.52 0.37
C SER A 428 7.97 -41.57 -0.07
N GLN A 429 6.86 -42.13 -0.55
CA GLN A 429 5.66 -41.35 -0.83
C GLN A 429 4.99 -40.76 0.41
N LYS A 430 5.23 -41.37 1.58
CA LYS A 430 4.61 -40.97 2.86
C LYS A 430 5.40 -39.91 3.61
N PHE A 431 6.70 -39.77 3.39
CA PHE A 431 7.55 -38.88 4.16
C PHE A 431 8.30 -37.87 3.27
N ASN A 432 8.26 -36.61 3.66
CA ASN A 432 9.02 -35.55 3.05
C ASN A 432 9.64 -34.67 4.14
N ALA A 433 10.94 -34.44 4.07
CA ALA A 433 11.63 -33.44 4.88
C ALA A 433 12.17 -32.35 3.99
N SER A 434 12.04 -31.08 4.40
CA SER A 434 12.54 -29.93 3.64
C SER A 434 13.23 -28.93 4.56
N LEU A 435 14.29 -28.33 4.04
CA LEU A 435 14.98 -27.20 4.62
C LEU A 435 14.99 -26.07 3.60
N LEU A 436 14.61 -24.89 4.02
CA LEU A 436 14.61 -23.68 3.21
C LEU A 436 15.37 -22.59 3.96
N GLY A 437 16.35 -21.99 3.31
CA GLY A 437 17.07 -20.81 3.77
C GLY A 437 16.89 -19.64 2.82
N SER A 438 16.73 -18.43 3.34
CA SER A 438 16.63 -17.22 2.54
C SER A 438 17.42 -16.07 3.17
N ILE A 439 18.08 -15.29 2.32
CA ILE A 439 18.71 -14.02 2.68
C ILE A 439 18.08 -12.93 1.83
N GLN A 440 17.61 -11.88 2.49
CA GLN A 440 17.09 -10.69 1.84
C GLN A 440 17.94 -9.48 2.27
N TYR A 441 18.33 -8.67 1.33
CA TYR A 441 19.02 -7.40 1.55
C TYR A 441 18.30 -6.29 0.79
N TYR A 442 18.01 -5.22 1.49
CA TYR A 442 17.51 -3.97 0.90
C TYR A 442 18.42 -2.84 1.37
N GLY A 443 18.90 -2.02 0.44
CA GLY A 443 19.67 -0.82 0.71
C GLY A 443 19.13 0.33 -0.11
N GLN A 444 18.99 1.50 0.50
CA GLN A 444 18.60 2.75 -0.16
C GLN A 444 19.44 3.90 0.36
N ILE A 445 19.87 4.75 -0.55
CA ILE A 445 20.45 6.06 -0.26
C ILE A 445 19.56 7.09 -0.92
N SER A 446 19.12 8.06 -0.13
CA SER A 446 18.30 9.19 -0.58
C SER A 446 19.06 10.49 -0.32
N GLU A 447 19.29 11.25 -1.36
CA GLU A 447 19.95 12.56 -1.29
C GLU A 447 18.91 13.67 -1.57
N PHE A 448 18.60 14.45 -0.55
CA PHE A 448 17.77 15.64 -0.69
C PHE A 448 18.69 16.84 -0.93
N ILE A 449 18.70 17.33 -2.13
CA ILE A 449 19.61 18.37 -2.62
C ILE A 449 18.86 19.71 -2.70
N ARG A 450 19.40 20.73 -2.06
CA ARG A 450 18.91 22.11 -2.07
C ARG A 450 20.08 23.00 -2.47
N THR A 451 20.15 23.30 -3.75
CA THR A 451 21.26 24.07 -4.30
C THR A 451 21.29 25.49 -3.73
N GLU A 452 22.34 26.23 -4.03
CA GLU A 452 22.55 27.61 -3.61
C GLU A 452 21.40 28.55 -3.98
N LYS A 453 20.76 28.28 -5.13
CA LYS A 453 19.66 29.10 -5.72
C LYS A 453 18.28 28.67 -5.27
N SER A 454 18.15 27.60 -4.47
CA SER A 454 16.86 27.18 -3.94
C SER A 454 16.33 28.20 -2.94
N ASN A 455 15.00 28.38 -2.92
CA ASN A 455 14.33 29.18 -1.91
C ASN A 455 14.72 28.71 -0.50
N VAL A 456 14.84 27.40 -0.29
CA VAL A 456 15.17 26.80 1.01
C VAL A 456 16.57 27.19 1.47
N SER A 457 17.56 27.23 0.58
CA SER A 457 18.92 27.72 0.89
C SER A 457 18.96 29.24 1.07
N GLU A 458 18.19 29.98 0.27
CA GLU A 458 18.10 31.44 0.36
C GLU A 458 17.50 31.93 1.70
N ARG A 459 16.69 31.13 2.39
CA ARG A 459 16.16 31.46 3.73
C ARG A 459 17.27 31.72 4.75
N PHE A 460 18.41 30.99 4.67
CA PHE A 460 19.56 31.15 5.55
C PHE A 460 20.30 32.50 5.35
N ARG A 461 20.01 33.20 4.26
CA ARG A 461 20.63 34.49 3.84
C ARG A 461 19.63 35.66 3.80
N ALA A 462 18.35 35.40 4.05
CA ALA A 462 17.28 36.37 3.85
C ALA A 462 17.30 37.46 4.93
N MET A 463 17.96 38.58 4.61
CA MET A 463 18.13 39.77 5.46
C MET A 463 17.61 41.08 4.85
N ASN A 464 17.01 41.02 3.66
CA ASN A 464 16.70 42.21 2.83
C ASN A 464 15.78 43.24 3.46
N LYS A 465 14.86 42.82 4.36
CA LYS A 465 13.95 43.70 5.08
C LYS A 465 14.11 43.49 6.57
N ARG A 466 14.23 44.57 7.37
CA ARG A 466 14.37 44.50 8.82
C ARG A 466 13.33 43.57 9.47
N LEU A 467 12.07 43.70 9.07
CA LEU A 467 10.98 42.90 9.62
C LEU A 467 11.10 41.40 9.31
N ILE A 468 11.53 41.04 8.11
CA ILE A 468 11.79 39.66 7.70
C ILE A 468 13.00 39.14 8.43
N ARG A 469 14.10 39.89 8.44
CA ARG A 469 15.35 39.56 9.11
C ARG A 469 15.15 39.23 10.59
N ASP A 470 14.46 40.12 11.31
CA ASP A 470 14.32 39.99 12.76
C ASP A 470 13.41 38.81 13.18
N ARG A 471 12.58 38.31 12.25
CA ARG A 471 11.70 37.13 12.42
C ARG A 471 12.26 35.84 11.80
N ASN A 472 13.34 35.96 11.02
CA ASN A 472 13.88 34.80 10.31
C ASN A 472 14.63 33.85 11.25
N SER A 473 13.98 32.73 11.57
CA SER A 473 14.54 31.69 12.45
C SER A 473 15.71 30.90 11.83
N TYR A 474 16.00 31.08 10.54
CA TYR A 474 17.18 30.50 9.87
C TYR A 474 18.45 31.32 10.08
N LEU A 475 18.35 32.52 10.64
CA LEU A 475 19.47 33.33 11.02
C LEU A 475 19.82 33.07 12.50
N TYR A 476 21.10 33.28 12.85
CA TYR A 476 21.54 33.20 14.22
C TYR A 476 21.27 34.51 14.96
N LYS A 477 20.61 34.42 16.10
CA LYS A 477 20.41 35.50 17.05
C LYS A 477 20.74 34.99 18.45
N PRO A 478 21.65 35.64 19.21
CA PRO A 478 21.93 35.27 20.61
C PRO A 478 20.66 35.30 21.44
N ALA A 479 20.43 34.28 22.25
CA ALA A 479 19.23 34.17 23.07
C ALA A 479 19.23 35.19 24.23
N ASP A 480 20.39 35.67 24.64
CA ASP A 480 20.63 36.64 25.73
C ASP A 480 20.55 38.10 25.27
N ASP A 481 20.53 38.37 23.96
CA ASP A 481 20.41 39.71 23.41
C ASP A 481 19.20 39.83 22.44
N VAL A 482 18.07 40.33 23.01
CA VAL A 482 16.82 40.55 22.27
C VAL A 482 16.99 41.59 21.15
N TYR A 483 17.97 42.50 21.29
CA TYR A 483 18.23 43.60 20.36
C TYR A 483 19.32 43.27 19.34
N ALA A 484 20.00 42.13 19.44
CA ALA A 484 21.03 41.71 18.53
C ALA A 484 20.45 41.61 17.09
N VAL A 485 21.24 42.11 16.16
CA VAL A 485 20.94 41.94 14.74
C VAL A 485 21.26 40.49 14.33
N PRO A 486 20.29 39.76 13.78
CA PRO A 486 20.51 38.38 13.33
C PRO A 486 21.66 38.29 12.31
N LYS A 487 22.44 37.21 12.37
CA LYS A 487 23.58 36.94 11.50
C LYS A 487 23.33 35.75 10.59
N VAL A 488 23.89 35.81 9.39
CA VAL A 488 23.83 34.70 8.42
C VAL A 488 24.70 33.54 8.95
N VAL A 489 24.18 32.32 8.93
CA VAL A 489 24.88 31.11 9.35
C VAL A 489 25.40 30.26 8.18
N MET A 490 24.86 30.49 6.98
CA MET A 490 25.27 29.83 5.74
C MET A 490 25.41 30.88 4.63
N PRO A 491 26.53 31.62 4.59
CA PRO A 491 26.73 32.73 3.64
C PRO A 491 26.84 32.25 2.18
N HIS A 492 27.31 31.03 1.96
CA HIS A 492 27.52 30.44 0.64
C HIS A 492 26.99 29.02 0.58
N GLY A 493 26.80 28.52 -0.64
CA GLY A 493 26.35 27.17 -0.92
C GLY A 493 24.89 26.89 -0.58
N GLY A 494 24.48 25.68 -0.86
CA GLY A 494 23.23 25.09 -0.47
C GLY A 494 23.43 24.07 0.65
N TYR A 495 22.50 23.16 0.80
CA TYR A 495 22.69 22.03 1.72
C TYR A 495 22.07 20.75 1.19
N ARG A 496 22.59 19.63 1.63
CA ARG A 496 22.14 18.29 1.28
C ARG A 496 21.85 17.50 2.55
N THR A 497 20.73 16.77 2.53
CA THR A 497 20.42 15.75 3.55
C THR A 497 20.60 14.39 2.92
N ILE A 498 21.50 13.58 3.44
CA ILE A 498 21.69 12.19 3.02
C ILE A 498 20.99 11.29 4.02
N GLN A 499 20.09 10.44 3.53
CA GLN A 499 19.44 9.41 4.30
C GLN A 499 19.91 8.04 3.82
N ASP A 500 20.47 7.25 4.74
CA ASP A 500 20.86 5.88 4.50
C ASP A 500 19.91 4.91 5.19
N PHE A 501 19.42 3.94 4.44
CA PHE A 501 18.61 2.85 4.95
C PHE A 501 19.17 1.53 4.45
N SER A 502 19.34 0.57 5.36
CA SER A 502 19.68 -0.80 4.98
C SER A 502 18.99 -1.80 5.89
N SER A 503 18.49 -2.87 5.31
CA SER A 503 17.96 -3.99 6.06
C SER A 503 18.51 -5.32 5.54
N ARG A 504 18.70 -6.25 6.45
CA ARG A 504 19.08 -7.62 6.17
C ARG A 504 18.14 -8.54 6.94
N ARG A 505 17.54 -9.48 6.22
CA ARG A 505 16.72 -10.53 6.80
C ARG A 505 17.28 -11.89 6.42
N PHE A 506 17.43 -12.76 7.40
CA PHE A 506 17.75 -14.18 7.23
C PHE A 506 16.55 -14.99 7.71
N ASP A 507 16.06 -15.92 6.91
CA ASP A 507 14.99 -16.85 7.27
C ASP A 507 15.52 -18.28 7.12
N LEU A 508 15.19 -19.15 8.09
CA LEU A 508 15.43 -20.59 8.03
C LEU A 508 14.16 -21.31 8.42
N GLN A 509 13.71 -22.23 7.58
CA GLN A 509 12.51 -23.03 7.80
C GLN A 509 12.86 -24.52 7.62
N ALA A 510 12.59 -25.31 8.63
CA ALA A 510 12.68 -26.76 8.57
C ALA A 510 11.29 -27.37 8.70
N ARG A 511 10.94 -28.31 7.85
CA ARG A 511 9.64 -29.00 7.83
C ARG A 511 9.83 -30.47 7.65
N ALA A 512 9.03 -31.27 8.38
CA ALA A 512 8.85 -32.69 8.16
C ALA A 512 7.37 -32.98 7.96
N THR A 513 7.02 -33.67 6.91
CA THR A 513 5.64 -33.97 6.53
C THR A 513 5.50 -35.48 6.44
N TYR A 514 4.51 -36.02 7.11
CA TYR A 514 4.08 -37.42 6.99
C TYR A 514 2.66 -37.44 6.47
N THR A 515 2.42 -38.15 5.36
CA THR A 515 1.09 -38.33 4.75
C THR A 515 0.85 -39.81 4.55
N ASP A 516 -0.28 -40.30 5.03
CA ASP A 516 -0.69 -41.70 4.87
C ASP A 516 -2.19 -41.82 4.62
N THR A 517 -2.54 -42.88 3.90
CA THR A 517 -3.93 -43.29 3.68
C THR A 517 -4.06 -44.73 4.09
N PHE A 518 -5.09 -45.05 4.88
CA PHE A 518 -5.30 -46.42 5.41
C PHE A 518 -6.80 -46.81 5.32
N ALA A 519 -7.08 -48.08 5.54
CA ALA A 519 -8.40 -48.69 5.40
C ALA A 519 -9.03 -48.40 4.00
N ASP A 520 -8.32 -48.82 2.94
CA ASP A 520 -8.73 -48.68 1.54
C ASP A 520 -9.03 -47.22 1.12
N GLY A 521 -8.23 -46.28 1.63
CA GLY A 521 -8.38 -44.87 1.33
C GLY A 521 -9.49 -44.12 2.12
N LYS A 522 -10.15 -44.80 3.05
CA LYS A 522 -11.21 -44.17 3.87
C LYS A 522 -10.68 -43.14 4.85
N HIS A 523 -9.45 -43.30 5.26
CA HIS A 523 -8.78 -42.40 6.19
C HIS A 523 -7.56 -41.79 5.50
N ALA A 524 -7.45 -40.49 5.49
CA ALA A 524 -6.25 -39.78 5.04
C ALA A 524 -5.74 -38.90 6.20
N LEU A 525 -4.45 -39.03 6.51
CA LEU A 525 -3.79 -38.28 7.58
C LEU A 525 -2.57 -37.56 7.00
N THR A 526 -2.45 -36.26 7.29
CA THR A 526 -1.25 -35.50 7.04
C THR A 526 -0.80 -34.82 8.33
N LEU A 527 0.45 -35.06 8.71
CA LEU A 527 1.10 -34.45 9.86
C LEU A 527 2.28 -33.60 9.36
N VAL A 528 2.37 -32.36 9.83
CA VAL A 528 3.49 -31.47 9.55
C VAL A 528 4.08 -30.99 10.87
N GLY A 529 5.36 -31.22 11.07
CA GLY A 529 6.13 -30.64 12.18
C GLY A 529 7.22 -29.72 11.63
N GLY A 530 7.54 -28.64 12.33
CA GLY A 530 8.56 -27.76 11.82
C GLY A 530 9.05 -26.69 12.78
N MET A 531 10.06 -25.97 12.32
CA MET A 531 10.69 -24.86 13.01
C MET A 531 10.93 -23.72 12.03
N ASP A 532 10.67 -22.50 12.47
CA ASP A 532 11.02 -21.25 11.78
C ASP A 532 11.97 -20.44 12.65
N LEU A 533 12.93 -19.82 12.01
CA LEU A 533 13.81 -18.83 12.60
C LEU A 533 13.94 -17.66 11.64
N PHE A 534 13.84 -16.43 12.14
CA PHE A 534 14.30 -15.28 11.40
C PHE A 534 15.15 -14.32 12.24
N ASP A 535 16.12 -13.69 11.60
CA ASP A 535 16.96 -12.61 12.12
C ASP A 535 16.86 -11.42 11.17
N TYR A 536 16.35 -10.32 11.67
CA TYR A 536 16.18 -9.07 10.93
C TYR A 536 17.00 -7.97 11.57
N LEU A 537 17.87 -7.35 10.78
CA LEU A 537 18.67 -6.21 11.15
C LEU A 537 18.34 -5.04 10.22
N GLU A 538 17.94 -3.92 10.79
CA GLU A 538 17.69 -2.67 10.09
C GLU A 538 18.60 -1.59 10.64
N LYS A 539 19.22 -0.83 9.76
CA LYS A 539 19.99 0.36 10.07
C LYS A 539 19.46 1.50 9.24
N SER A 540 19.18 2.61 9.89
CA SER A 540 18.79 3.85 9.24
C SER A 540 19.51 5.02 9.85
N GLY A 541 19.77 6.03 9.06
CA GLY A 541 20.40 7.25 9.50
C GLY A 541 20.14 8.39 8.54
N TRP A 542 20.42 9.58 8.99
CA TRP A 542 20.51 10.74 8.13
C TRP A 542 21.53 11.73 8.68
N HIS A 543 22.11 12.52 7.81
CA HIS A 543 22.95 13.65 8.16
C HIS A 543 22.79 14.78 7.15
N ASP A 544 22.98 15.99 7.64
CA ASP A 544 22.94 17.22 6.85
C ASP A 544 24.35 17.71 6.55
N GLU A 545 24.58 18.12 5.32
CA GLU A 545 25.78 18.78 4.83
C GLU A 545 25.42 20.21 4.41
N TYR A 546 25.91 21.20 5.13
CA TYR A 546 25.64 22.60 4.88
C TYR A 546 26.78 23.30 4.13
N GLY A 547 26.45 24.36 3.40
CA GLY A 547 27.41 25.17 2.67
C GLY A 547 28.02 24.46 1.46
N VAL A 548 27.30 23.48 0.89
CA VAL A 548 27.73 22.72 -0.29
C VAL A 548 27.58 23.58 -1.53
N ASN A 549 28.63 23.75 -2.28
CA ASN A 549 28.59 24.46 -3.56
C ASN A 549 28.44 23.46 -4.71
N PHE A 550 27.23 23.31 -5.19
CA PHE A 550 26.89 22.34 -6.26
C PHE A 550 27.39 22.79 -7.64
N GLU A 551 27.64 24.07 -7.86
CA GLU A 551 28.13 24.60 -9.15
C GLU A 551 29.62 24.33 -9.39
N ILE A 552 30.41 24.14 -8.32
CA ILE A 552 31.88 23.98 -8.40
C ILE A 552 32.39 22.65 -7.81
N GLY A 553 31.59 21.60 -7.95
CA GLY A 553 32.02 20.24 -7.59
C GLY A 553 31.76 19.85 -6.15
N GLU A 554 30.71 20.36 -5.56
CA GLU A 554 30.19 19.94 -4.23
C GLU A 554 31.14 20.25 -3.07
N LEU A 555 31.92 21.30 -3.19
CA LEU A 555 32.81 21.72 -2.10
C LEU A 555 31.98 22.30 -0.95
N SER A 556 32.19 21.77 0.25
CA SER A 556 31.53 22.27 1.46
C SER A 556 32.33 23.38 2.09
N THR A 557 31.69 24.50 2.39
CA THR A 557 32.26 25.63 3.13
C THR A 557 31.29 25.99 4.28
N PHE A 558 31.73 25.86 5.52
CA PHE A 558 30.89 26.20 6.67
C PHE A 558 31.44 27.29 7.53
N ASP A 559 30.55 28.13 8.00
CA ASP A 559 30.84 29.13 9.05
C ASP A 559 30.76 28.47 10.43
N PRO A 560 31.68 28.69 11.36
CA PRO A 560 31.58 28.22 12.74
C PRO A 560 30.28 28.65 13.44
N LEU A 561 29.68 29.77 13.03
CA LEU A 561 28.40 30.25 13.53
C LEU A 561 27.23 29.29 13.24
N LEU A 562 27.36 28.49 12.18
CA LEU A 562 26.38 27.46 11.86
C LEU A 562 26.25 26.42 12.98
N PHE A 563 27.39 25.93 13.50
CA PHE A 563 27.40 24.94 14.59
C PHE A 563 26.83 25.54 15.88
N LYS A 564 27.12 26.82 16.14
CA LYS A 564 26.52 27.54 17.28
C LYS A 564 25.00 27.63 17.12
N TRP A 565 24.49 27.99 15.95
CA TRP A 565 23.06 28.03 15.64
C TRP A 565 22.37 26.67 15.75
N LEU A 566 23.01 25.60 15.28
CA LEU A 566 22.50 24.22 15.39
C LEU A 566 22.41 23.81 16.86
N HIS A 567 23.47 24.05 17.63
CA HIS A 567 23.60 23.63 19.00
C HIS A 567 22.64 24.38 19.94
N GLU A 568 22.66 25.71 19.92
CA GLU A 568 21.78 26.53 20.72
C GLU A 568 20.30 26.37 20.38
N GLY A 569 19.99 26.08 19.10
CA GLY A 569 18.64 25.75 18.64
C GLY A 569 18.21 24.31 18.90
N ASN A 570 19.04 23.48 19.56
CA ASN A 570 18.82 22.03 19.72
C ASN A 570 18.45 21.33 18.41
N ARG A 571 19.08 21.75 17.32
CA ARG A 571 18.85 21.22 15.96
C ARG A 571 19.79 20.06 15.70
N LYS A 572 19.19 18.89 15.48
CA LYS A 572 19.97 17.71 15.08
C LYS A 572 20.38 17.84 13.64
N TYR A 573 21.61 17.47 13.33
CA TYR A 573 22.15 17.42 11.96
C TYR A 573 22.60 16.01 11.56
N TYR A 574 22.44 15.01 12.46
CA TYR A 574 22.56 13.60 12.13
C TYR A 574 21.76 12.74 13.09
N THR A 575 21.41 11.54 12.63
CA THR A 575 20.86 10.49 13.49
C THR A 575 21.25 9.13 12.98
N ARG A 576 21.32 8.16 13.90
CA ARG A 576 21.46 6.75 13.56
C ARG A 576 20.56 5.90 14.44
N LYS A 577 19.96 4.90 13.82
CA LYS A 577 19.09 3.96 14.49
C LYS A 577 19.41 2.56 14.01
N THR A 578 19.44 1.60 14.94
CA THR A 578 19.56 0.18 14.63
C THR A 578 18.38 -0.55 15.28
N THR A 579 17.71 -1.36 14.50
CA THR A 579 16.61 -2.22 14.95
C THR A 579 17.00 -3.67 14.72
N ILE A 580 16.84 -4.52 15.73
CA ILE A 580 17.10 -5.96 15.66
C ILE A 580 15.82 -6.68 16.07
N ASP A 581 15.30 -7.52 15.17
CA ASP A 581 14.11 -8.32 15.43
C ASP A 581 14.43 -9.78 15.15
N ARG A 582 14.23 -10.65 16.15
CA ARG A 582 14.52 -12.08 16.11
C ARG A 582 13.33 -12.87 16.58
N ASN A 583 13.04 -13.92 15.87
CA ASN A 583 11.94 -14.80 16.22
C ASN A 583 12.34 -16.27 16.01
N VAL A 584 11.88 -17.11 16.90
CA VAL A 584 11.96 -18.56 16.78
C VAL A 584 10.57 -19.13 17.02
N ALA A 585 10.14 -20.04 16.15
CA ALA A 585 8.84 -20.67 16.28
C ALA A 585 8.93 -22.18 16.02
N PHE A 586 8.17 -22.94 16.79
CA PHE A 586 7.91 -24.37 16.55
C PHE A 586 6.45 -24.52 16.14
N LEU A 587 6.18 -25.35 15.14
CA LEU A 587 4.85 -25.56 14.63
C LEU A 587 4.53 -27.03 14.41
N GLY A 588 3.25 -27.36 14.58
CA GLY A 588 2.66 -28.65 14.30
C GLY A 588 1.29 -28.47 13.66
N ASN A 589 1.05 -29.16 12.54
CA ASN A 589 -0.23 -29.20 11.88
C ASN A 589 -0.66 -30.65 11.68
N ALA A 590 -1.95 -30.92 11.91
CA ALA A 590 -2.55 -32.21 11.65
C ALA A 590 -3.80 -31.99 10.80
N SER A 591 -3.89 -32.65 9.66
CA SER A 591 -5.07 -32.69 8.81
C SER A 591 -5.52 -34.15 8.67
N TYR A 592 -6.77 -34.40 9.00
CA TYR A 592 -7.35 -35.75 8.92
C TYR A 592 -8.67 -35.67 8.11
N SER A 593 -8.80 -36.59 7.16
CA SER A 593 -10.02 -36.71 6.36
C SER A 593 -10.58 -38.13 6.49
N PHE A 594 -11.89 -38.22 6.75
CA PHE A 594 -12.64 -39.46 6.80
C PHE A 594 -13.57 -39.57 5.60
N LEU A 595 -13.44 -40.61 4.82
CA LEU A 595 -14.20 -40.92 3.61
C LEU A 595 -14.16 -39.82 2.53
N GLY A 596 -13.22 -38.84 2.65
CA GLY A 596 -13.20 -37.66 1.80
C GLY A 596 -14.36 -36.67 2.07
N ARG A 597 -15.17 -36.94 3.09
CA ARG A 597 -16.38 -36.16 3.43
C ARG A 597 -16.20 -35.26 4.63
N TYR A 598 -15.57 -35.78 5.67
CA TYR A 598 -15.37 -35.05 6.92
C TYR A 598 -13.90 -34.74 7.07
N SER A 599 -13.55 -33.50 7.33
CA SER A 599 -12.18 -33.07 7.57
C SER A 599 -12.03 -32.45 8.95
N PHE A 600 -10.93 -32.74 9.59
CA PHE A 600 -10.46 -32.10 10.81
C PHE A 600 -9.08 -31.53 10.55
N ASP A 601 -8.90 -30.22 10.74
CA ASP A 601 -7.62 -29.55 10.65
C ASP A 601 -7.27 -28.92 11.99
N GLY A 602 -6.11 -29.24 12.53
CA GLY A 602 -5.57 -28.66 13.75
C GLY A 602 -4.19 -28.08 13.51
N SER A 603 -3.94 -26.88 13.99
CA SER A 603 -2.63 -26.25 13.95
C SER A 603 -2.25 -25.65 15.29
N LEU A 604 -0.98 -25.77 15.64
CA LEU A 604 -0.37 -25.20 16.83
C LEU A 604 0.96 -24.59 16.46
N ARG A 605 1.20 -23.35 16.88
CA ARG A 605 2.49 -22.67 16.74
C ARG A 605 2.87 -22.06 18.07
N TYR A 606 4.09 -22.31 18.50
CA TYR A 606 4.66 -21.74 19.71
C TYR A 606 5.87 -20.89 19.33
N GLU A 607 5.73 -19.57 19.45
CA GLU A 607 6.75 -18.63 18.98
C GLU A 607 7.19 -17.64 20.03
N GLY A 608 8.46 -17.24 19.95
CA GLY A 608 9.10 -16.29 20.85
C GLY A 608 9.89 -15.23 20.10
N THR A 609 9.90 -14.01 20.67
CA THR A 609 10.58 -12.83 20.11
C THR A 609 11.57 -12.23 21.11
N ASN A 610 12.60 -11.53 20.59
CA ASN A 610 13.51 -10.74 21.41
C ASN A 610 12.95 -9.39 21.87
N ARG A 611 11.78 -8.99 21.38
CA ARG A 611 11.20 -7.65 21.65
C ARG A 611 10.57 -7.52 23.04
N PHE A 612 10.22 -8.63 23.67
CA PHE A 612 9.65 -8.65 25.03
C PHE A 612 10.68 -9.01 26.11
N GLY A 613 10.33 -8.71 27.37
CA GLY A 613 11.17 -8.91 28.54
C GLY A 613 11.61 -10.36 28.78
N LYS A 614 12.36 -10.59 29.87
CA LYS A 614 12.98 -11.89 30.16
C LYS A 614 11.98 -12.99 30.53
N SER A 615 10.79 -12.62 31.00
CA SER A 615 9.77 -13.60 31.39
C SER A 615 9.34 -14.47 30.22
N ARG A 616 9.37 -15.79 30.43
CA ARG A 616 8.93 -16.78 29.43
C ARG A 616 7.45 -16.57 29.08
N LEU A 617 6.60 -16.23 30.02
CA LEU A 617 5.16 -16.06 29.84
C LEU A 617 4.79 -14.89 28.92
N VAL A 618 5.60 -13.84 28.90
CA VAL A 618 5.33 -12.68 28.04
C VAL A 618 6.05 -12.76 26.70
N ARG A 619 7.19 -13.48 26.65
CA ARG A 619 8.01 -13.59 25.43
C ARG A 619 7.47 -14.60 24.44
N TRP A 620 6.84 -15.68 24.93
CA TRP A 620 6.37 -16.79 24.12
C TRP A 620 4.85 -16.83 24.09
N ILE A 621 4.30 -17.04 22.89
CA ILE A 621 2.87 -17.18 22.69
C ILE A 621 2.54 -18.48 21.95
N PRO A 622 1.61 -19.33 22.47
CA PRO A 622 0.98 -20.35 21.67
C PRO A 622 -0.12 -19.73 20.82
N THR A 623 -0.09 -19.95 19.51
CA THR A 623 -1.20 -19.65 18.61
C THR A 623 -1.74 -20.95 18.06
N TRP A 624 -3.04 -21.07 17.88
CA TRP A 624 -3.66 -22.31 17.47
C TRP A 624 -4.93 -22.07 16.66
N ASN A 625 -5.27 -23.06 15.82
CA ASN A 625 -6.51 -23.08 15.07
C ASN A 625 -7.03 -24.51 14.95
N VAL A 626 -8.34 -24.68 15.08
CA VAL A 626 -9.04 -25.95 14.84
C VAL A 626 -10.15 -25.69 13.84
N ALA A 627 -10.28 -26.55 12.84
CA ALA A 627 -11.32 -26.46 11.86
C ALA A 627 -11.97 -27.81 11.57
N LEU A 628 -13.28 -27.78 11.36
CA LEU A 628 -14.09 -28.90 10.96
C LEU A 628 -14.70 -28.61 9.59
N GLY A 629 -14.50 -29.51 8.65
CA GLY A 629 -15.07 -29.42 7.31
C GLY A 629 -15.99 -30.59 7.01
N TRP A 630 -17.03 -30.30 6.25
CA TRP A 630 -17.95 -31.26 5.72
C TRP A 630 -18.19 -31.02 4.23
N ASP A 631 -17.77 -31.99 3.41
CA ASP A 631 -18.11 -32.03 1.98
C ASP A 631 -19.43 -32.75 1.79
N VAL A 632 -20.49 -31.99 1.75
CA VAL A 632 -21.86 -32.50 1.57
C VAL A 632 -22.05 -33.10 0.18
N THR A 633 -21.26 -32.61 -0.81
CA THR A 633 -21.27 -33.12 -2.20
C THR A 633 -20.99 -34.63 -2.26
N SER A 634 -20.14 -35.12 -1.37
CA SER A 634 -19.70 -36.52 -1.31
C SER A 634 -20.68 -37.44 -0.60
N GLU A 635 -21.81 -36.93 -0.07
CA GLU A 635 -22.81 -37.73 0.60
C GLU A 635 -23.73 -38.49 -0.36
N ALA A 636 -24.18 -39.65 0.05
CA ALA A 636 -25.03 -40.51 -0.78
C ALA A 636 -26.41 -39.90 -1.15
N PHE A 637 -26.91 -38.98 -0.33
CA PHE A 637 -28.16 -38.27 -0.59
C PHE A 637 -28.02 -37.06 -1.53
N PHE A 638 -26.77 -36.57 -1.77
CA PHE A 638 -26.53 -35.32 -2.49
C PHE A 638 -27.04 -35.33 -3.93
N PRO A 639 -26.86 -36.38 -4.73
CA PRO A 639 -27.34 -36.38 -6.12
C PRO A 639 -28.83 -36.09 -6.29
N SER A 640 -29.64 -36.26 -5.24
CA SER A 640 -31.06 -35.92 -5.25
C SER A 640 -31.38 -34.45 -5.07
N LEU A 641 -30.38 -33.61 -4.76
CA LEU A 641 -30.51 -32.18 -4.47
C LEU A 641 -30.34 -31.28 -5.70
N SER A 642 -30.57 -31.78 -6.94
CA SER A 642 -30.58 -30.94 -8.11
C SER A 642 -31.52 -29.70 -7.93
N PRO A 643 -31.07 -28.48 -8.28
CA PRO A 643 -29.93 -28.05 -9.14
C PRO A 643 -28.60 -27.82 -8.43
N LEU A 644 -28.43 -28.26 -7.17
CA LEU A 644 -27.22 -28.08 -6.41
C LEU A 644 -26.12 -29.04 -6.93
N SER A 645 -25.01 -28.49 -7.43
CA SER A 645 -23.90 -29.22 -8.05
C SER A 645 -22.79 -29.57 -7.05
N SER A 646 -22.54 -28.64 -6.13
CA SER A 646 -21.59 -28.82 -5.04
C SER A 646 -22.01 -28.08 -3.79
N LEU A 647 -21.65 -28.60 -2.63
CA LEU A 647 -21.87 -27.98 -1.34
C LEU A 647 -20.80 -28.44 -0.36
N SER A 648 -20.03 -27.49 0.17
CA SER A 648 -19.08 -27.76 1.28
C SER A 648 -19.17 -26.67 2.33
N THR A 649 -18.93 -27.05 3.57
CA THR A 649 -18.92 -26.11 4.70
C THR A 649 -17.71 -26.35 5.58
N LYS A 650 -17.16 -25.28 6.16
CA LYS A 650 -16.03 -25.34 7.09
C LYS A 650 -16.25 -24.37 8.23
N LEU A 651 -16.18 -24.88 9.45
CA LEU A 651 -16.22 -24.07 10.67
C LEU A 651 -14.82 -24.10 11.30
N SER A 652 -14.25 -22.93 11.59
CA SER A 652 -12.96 -22.84 12.26
C SER A 652 -13.00 -21.89 13.45
N TYR A 653 -12.24 -22.24 14.49
CA TYR A 653 -12.02 -21.38 15.66
C TYR A 653 -10.54 -21.42 16.03
N GLY A 654 -9.97 -20.24 16.30
CA GLY A 654 -8.56 -20.13 16.60
C GLY A 654 -8.20 -18.88 17.37
N MET A 655 -6.99 -18.89 17.92
CA MET A 655 -6.36 -17.76 18.60
C MET A 655 -5.07 -17.40 17.88
N THR A 656 -4.93 -16.13 17.55
CA THR A 656 -3.72 -15.56 16.97
C THR A 656 -3.12 -14.51 17.90
N GLY A 657 -1.82 -14.32 17.84
CA GLY A 657 -1.11 -13.30 18.61
C GLY A 657 -0.50 -12.28 17.68
N THR A 658 -0.52 -11.03 18.08
CA THR A 658 0.10 -9.93 17.35
C THR A 658 1.12 -9.22 18.18
N LEU A 659 2.25 -8.91 17.57
CA LEU A 659 3.30 -8.13 18.21
C LEU A 659 2.98 -6.63 18.07
N PRO A 660 2.80 -5.88 19.16
CA PRO A 660 2.57 -4.45 19.08
C PRO A 660 3.75 -3.74 18.38
N PHE A 661 3.45 -2.84 17.46
CA PHE A 661 4.45 -2.23 16.58
C PHE A 661 5.49 -1.36 17.32
N VAL A 662 5.08 -0.66 18.37
CA VAL A 662 5.83 0.51 18.88
C VAL A 662 6.61 0.22 20.16
N TYR A 663 6.35 -0.87 20.89
CA TYR A 663 6.75 -0.95 22.26
C TYR A 663 7.68 -2.12 22.55
N ASN A 664 8.64 -1.79 23.38
CA ASN A 664 9.62 -2.69 23.94
C ASN A 664 9.37 -2.75 25.47
N SER A 665 9.46 -3.90 26.05
CA SER A 665 9.28 -4.09 27.50
C SER A 665 10.45 -3.57 28.33
N TYR A 666 11.56 -3.15 27.70
CA TYR A 666 12.73 -2.60 28.36
C TYR A 666 12.64 -1.09 28.51
N GLN A 667 13.24 -0.56 29.58
CA GLN A 667 13.41 0.87 29.72
C GLN A 667 14.27 1.44 28.57
N ARG A 668 13.90 2.63 28.13
CA ARG A 668 14.65 3.38 27.09
C ARG A 668 15.20 4.66 27.67
N ILE A 669 16.52 4.75 27.69
CA ILE A 669 17.26 5.92 28.10
C ILE A 669 17.73 6.64 26.84
N LYS A 670 17.49 7.93 26.76
CA LYS A 670 17.94 8.78 25.66
C LYS A 670 18.88 9.85 26.16
N PRO A 671 19.88 10.24 25.36
CA PRO A 671 20.66 11.43 25.68
C PRO A 671 19.77 12.67 25.56
N PHE A 672 19.98 13.60 26.44
CA PHE A 672 19.28 14.86 26.53
C PHE A 672 20.31 15.98 26.62
N LEU A 673 20.20 16.98 25.76
CA LEU A 673 20.91 18.23 25.86
C LEU A 673 19.89 19.27 26.39
N PRO A 674 20.00 19.70 27.63
CA PRO A 674 19.09 20.72 28.16
C PRO A 674 19.29 22.01 27.37
N PHE A 675 18.20 22.65 26.96
CA PHE A 675 18.26 24.00 26.39
C PHE A 675 18.74 24.97 27.44
N ARG A 676 20.00 25.39 27.33
CA ARG A 676 20.56 26.48 28.11
C ARG A 676 21.18 27.49 27.15
N PRO A 677 20.93 28.80 27.34
CA PRO A 677 21.39 29.83 26.39
C PRO A 677 22.92 30.09 26.43
N ASN A 678 23.70 29.42 27.25
CA ASN A 678 25.13 29.63 27.44
C ASN A 678 25.94 28.38 27.22
N ASP A 679 27.24 28.53 27.06
CA ASP A 679 28.25 27.50 26.79
C ASP A 679 28.36 26.36 27.82
N LEU A 680 27.47 26.36 28.85
CA LEU A 680 27.42 25.39 29.94
C LEU A 680 26.37 24.30 29.70
N ILE A 681 26.36 23.71 28.52
CA ILE A 681 25.43 22.60 28.22
C ILE A 681 26.09 21.29 28.63
N GLU A 682 25.63 20.76 29.76
CA GLU A 682 26.01 19.42 30.19
C GLU A 682 25.08 18.37 29.52
N PRO A 683 25.63 17.37 28.84
CA PRO A 683 24.80 16.29 28.32
C PRO A 683 24.23 15.48 29.50
N GLY A 684 22.93 15.32 29.50
CA GLY A 684 22.20 14.49 30.44
C GLY A 684 21.64 13.24 29.81
N LEU A 685 21.18 12.31 30.64
CA LEU A 685 20.38 11.16 30.22
C LEU A 685 19.01 11.28 30.84
N TYR A 686 17.98 10.99 30.09
CA TYR A 686 16.64 10.91 30.66
C TYR A 686 16.00 9.57 30.27
N LEU A 687 15.17 9.07 31.16
CA LEU A 687 14.36 7.88 30.90
C LEU A 687 13.19 8.29 29.99
N SER A 688 13.22 7.87 28.73
CA SER A 688 12.17 8.23 27.77
C SER A 688 10.97 7.29 27.84
N GLU A 689 11.17 6.06 28.27
CA GLU A 689 10.12 5.04 28.46
C GLU A 689 10.51 4.15 29.65
N PRO A 690 9.60 3.94 30.61
CA PRO A 690 9.84 3.02 31.71
C PRO A 690 9.79 1.57 31.21
N ALA A 691 10.41 0.65 31.96
CA ALA A 691 10.24 -0.76 31.69
C ALA A 691 8.78 -1.18 31.97
N ASN A 692 8.20 -1.93 31.03
CA ASN A 692 6.93 -2.62 31.26
C ASN A 692 7.14 -4.13 31.05
N HIS A 693 7.37 -4.85 32.14
CA HIS A 693 7.64 -6.27 32.09
C HIS A 693 6.39 -7.13 31.82
N ASP A 694 5.21 -6.57 31.96
CA ASP A 694 3.91 -7.23 31.74
C ASP A 694 3.41 -7.06 30.29
N LEU A 695 4.11 -6.25 29.50
CA LEU A 695 3.74 -6.04 28.10
C LEU A 695 3.91 -7.33 27.30
N THR A 696 2.82 -7.80 26.71
CA THR A 696 2.76 -9.06 25.95
C THR A 696 2.07 -8.87 24.61
N TYR A 697 1.91 -9.97 23.87
CA TYR A 697 1.19 -10.01 22.60
C TYR A 697 -0.28 -9.58 22.78
N GLU A 698 -0.78 -8.85 21.80
CA GLU A 698 -2.21 -8.69 21.61
C GLU A 698 -2.80 -10.03 21.12
N LYS A 699 -3.94 -10.42 21.64
CA LYS A 699 -4.60 -11.71 21.31
C LYS A 699 -5.87 -11.47 20.53
N MET A 700 -6.04 -12.25 19.49
CA MET A 700 -7.26 -12.23 18.69
C MET A 700 -7.86 -13.63 18.59
N TYR A 701 -9.09 -13.78 19.05
CA TYR A 701 -9.90 -14.98 18.90
C TYR A 701 -10.81 -14.80 17.69
N GLU A 702 -10.85 -15.78 16.81
CA GLU A 702 -11.60 -15.71 15.58
C GLU A 702 -12.42 -16.97 15.34
N LEU A 703 -13.73 -16.79 15.10
CA LEU A 703 -14.64 -17.81 14.63
C LEU A 703 -15.00 -17.52 13.18
N ASN A 704 -14.79 -18.48 12.28
CA ASN A 704 -15.16 -18.40 10.87
C ASN A 704 -16.09 -19.54 10.49
N TRP A 705 -17.10 -19.22 9.71
CA TRP A 705 -17.94 -20.17 9.03
C TRP A 705 -17.90 -19.90 7.52
N ASN A 706 -17.33 -20.85 6.78
CA ASN A 706 -17.25 -20.81 5.32
C ASN A 706 -18.24 -21.79 4.71
N LEU A 707 -19.00 -21.33 3.71
CA LEU A 707 -19.94 -22.09 2.92
C LEU A 707 -19.63 -21.89 1.44
N ASN A 708 -19.31 -22.97 0.72
CA ASN A 708 -19.15 -22.96 -0.72
C ASN A 708 -20.25 -23.78 -1.36
N PHE A 709 -20.86 -23.26 -2.42
CA PHE A 709 -21.88 -23.98 -3.17
C PHE A 709 -21.81 -23.68 -4.66
N GLY A 710 -22.20 -24.68 -5.45
CA GLY A 710 -22.35 -24.59 -6.90
C GLY A 710 -23.75 -25.01 -7.34
N LEU A 711 -24.26 -24.35 -8.37
CA LEU A 711 -25.56 -24.63 -8.96
C LEU A 711 -25.43 -24.85 -10.46
N TRP A 712 -26.27 -25.75 -11.01
CA TRP A 712 -26.34 -26.04 -12.45
C TRP A 712 -25.00 -26.38 -13.08
N ASP A 713 -24.34 -27.42 -12.59
CA ASP A 713 -22.99 -27.85 -13.03
C ASP A 713 -21.96 -26.73 -12.94
N GLU A 714 -21.93 -26.06 -11.78
CA GLU A 714 -21.01 -24.96 -11.48
C GLU A 714 -21.19 -23.71 -12.37
N ARG A 715 -22.34 -23.55 -13.04
CA ARG A 715 -22.65 -22.31 -13.77
C ARG A 715 -22.80 -21.13 -12.85
N ILE A 716 -23.23 -21.37 -11.62
CA ILE A 716 -23.18 -20.40 -10.52
C ILE A 716 -22.34 -21.02 -9.42
N SER A 717 -21.27 -20.39 -9.04
CA SER A 717 -20.45 -20.76 -7.90
C SER A 717 -20.36 -19.62 -6.90
N ALA A 718 -20.55 -19.91 -5.62
CA ALA A 718 -20.49 -18.91 -4.57
C ALA A 718 -19.70 -19.41 -3.36
N SER A 719 -18.98 -18.49 -2.74
CA SER A 719 -18.32 -18.66 -1.45
C SER A 719 -18.84 -17.59 -0.50
N LEU A 720 -19.43 -18.00 0.60
CA LEU A 720 -19.88 -17.13 1.69
C LEU A 720 -19.03 -17.41 2.91
N ASN A 721 -18.45 -16.37 3.48
CA ASN A 721 -17.68 -16.44 4.71
C ASN A 721 -18.27 -15.50 5.76
N LEU A 722 -18.61 -16.03 6.93
CA LEU A 722 -19.06 -15.27 8.10
C LEU A 722 -17.97 -15.35 9.17
N PHE A 723 -17.59 -14.21 9.73
CA PHE A 723 -16.58 -14.20 10.78
C PHE A 723 -16.95 -13.32 11.97
N SER A 724 -16.44 -13.72 13.13
CA SER A 724 -16.49 -12.94 14.37
C SER A 724 -15.11 -12.96 15.02
N ARG A 725 -14.58 -11.79 15.32
CA ARG A 725 -13.26 -11.59 15.92
C ARG A 725 -13.39 -10.88 17.26
N GLN A 726 -12.61 -11.30 18.25
CA GLN A 726 -12.49 -10.65 19.54
C GLN A 726 -11.02 -10.35 19.81
N GLY A 727 -10.64 -9.07 19.77
CA GLY A 727 -9.33 -8.59 20.21
C GLY A 727 -9.34 -8.43 21.72
N ARG A 728 -8.40 -9.07 22.41
CA ARG A 728 -8.19 -8.99 23.85
C ARG A 728 -6.75 -8.65 24.14
N ASP A 729 -6.50 -8.10 25.31
CA ASP A 729 -5.16 -7.68 25.73
C ASP A 729 -4.51 -6.72 24.70
N LEU A 730 -5.33 -5.84 24.11
CA LEU A 730 -4.87 -4.86 23.13
C LEU A 730 -4.09 -3.76 23.86
N VAL A 731 -3.03 -3.29 23.19
CA VAL A 731 -2.17 -2.25 23.76
C VAL A 731 -2.83 -0.89 23.64
N ASP A 732 -2.96 -0.22 24.79
CA ASP A 732 -3.42 1.16 24.89
C ASP A 732 -2.66 1.88 26.00
N VAL A 733 -2.91 3.20 26.15
CA VAL A 733 -2.35 3.99 27.24
C VAL A 733 -2.93 3.51 28.56
N ALA A 734 -2.06 3.08 29.45
CA ALA A 734 -2.39 2.73 30.84
C ALA A 734 -2.09 3.94 31.72
N TYR A 735 -3.11 4.70 32.11
CA TYR A 735 -2.91 5.84 33.03
C TYR A 735 -2.47 5.35 34.40
N ASN A 736 -1.46 6.00 34.97
CA ASN A 736 -1.00 5.81 36.33
C ASN A 736 -0.96 7.13 37.09
N GLN A 737 -0.68 7.09 38.37
CA GLN A 737 -0.65 8.29 39.22
C GLN A 737 0.55 9.20 38.97
N GLY A 738 1.44 8.87 38.05
CA GLY A 738 2.60 9.68 37.71
C GLY A 738 3.72 9.67 38.76
N THR A 739 3.61 8.88 39.81
CA THR A 739 4.60 8.83 40.92
C THR A 739 5.98 8.38 40.47
N GLY A 740 6.08 7.65 39.33
CA GLY A 740 7.33 7.26 38.68
C GLY A 740 7.83 8.25 37.62
N GLY A 741 7.23 9.44 37.50
CA GLY A 741 7.57 10.43 36.48
C GLY A 741 6.92 10.17 35.10
N PHE A 742 6.07 9.16 34.96
CA PHE A 742 5.37 8.79 33.74
C PHE A 742 3.87 8.70 33.97
N PHE A 743 3.10 9.48 33.25
CA PHE A 743 1.63 9.52 33.36
C PHE A 743 0.91 8.57 32.37
N LYS A 744 1.57 8.19 31.30
CA LYS A 744 0.96 7.45 30.18
C LYS A 744 1.82 6.28 29.68
N PRO A 745 2.16 5.28 30.51
CA PRO A 745 2.79 4.06 30.01
C PRO A 745 1.81 3.26 29.14
N TYR A 746 2.33 2.43 28.26
CA TYR A 746 1.50 1.52 27.46
C TYR A 746 1.35 0.17 28.15
N GLY A 747 0.17 -0.44 28.02
CA GLY A 747 -0.14 -1.75 28.60
C GLY A 747 -1.22 -2.48 27.82
N ASN A 748 -1.38 -3.77 28.09
CA ASN A 748 -2.40 -4.62 27.49
C ASN A 748 -3.75 -4.46 28.22
N VAL A 749 -4.44 -3.35 27.99
CA VAL A 749 -5.59 -2.90 28.82
C VAL A 749 -6.89 -2.73 28.04
N ALA A 750 -6.88 -2.86 26.72
CA ALA A 750 -8.02 -2.62 25.86
C ALA A 750 -8.57 -3.87 25.19
N SER A 751 -9.77 -3.76 24.64
CA SER A 751 -10.45 -4.84 23.91
C SER A 751 -11.38 -4.30 22.82
N MET A 752 -11.60 -5.07 21.78
CA MET A 752 -12.54 -4.75 20.71
C MET A 752 -13.13 -6.00 20.07
N GLU A 753 -14.22 -5.84 19.36
CA GLU A 753 -14.83 -6.87 18.54
C GLU A 753 -14.97 -6.43 17.08
N ALA A 754 -14.94 -7.38 16.16
CA ALA A 754 -15.26 -7.16 14.75
C ALA A 754 -16.06 -8.32 14.19
N LYS A 755 -17.03 -8.04 13.32
CA LYS A 755 -17.91 -9.01 12.68
C LYS A 755 -18.03 -8.66 11.21
N GLY A 756 -18.14 -9.67 10.36
CA GLY A 756 -18.33 -9.42 8.95
C GLY A 756 -18.83 -10.59 8.13
N VAL A 757 -19.14 -10.25 6.90
CA VAL A 757 -19.63 -11.14 5.85
C VAL A 757 -18.80 -10.89 4.60
N GLU A 758 -18.33 -11.95 3.97
CA GLU A 758 -17.62 -11.91 2.69
C GLU A 758 -18.35 -12.84 1.72
N LEU A 759 -18.73 -12.34 0.56
CA LEU A 759 -19.40 -13.09 -0.50
C LEU A 759 -18.62 -12.94 -1.80
N SER A 760 -18.31 -14.05 -2.43
CA SER A 760 -17.83 -14.12 -3.81
C SER A 760 -18.81 -14.94 -4.63
N LEU A 761 -19.31 -14.38 -5.71
CA LEU A 761 -20.26 -15.02 -6.62
C LEU A 761 -19.71 -14.95 -8.04
N THR A 762 -19.55 -16.09 -8.67
CA THR A 762 -19.17 -16.21 -10.09
C THR A 762 -20.30 -16.89 -10.85
N THR A 763 -20.73 -16.26 -11.94
CA THR A 763 -21.76 -16.80 -12.83
C THR A 763 -21.24 -16.92 -14.23
N GLN A 764 -21.39 -18.08 -14.84
CA GLN A 764 -21.15 -18.35 -16.26
C GLN A 764 -22.45 -18.11 -17.01
N ASN A 765 -22.70 -16.84 -17.39
CA ASN A 765 -23.97 -16.43 -17.98
C ASN A 765 -24.21 -17.07 -19.35
N ILE A 766 -23.16 -17.07 -20.18
CA ILE A 766 -23.17 -17.73 -21.48
C ILE A 766 -21.85 -18.50 -21.63
N GLN A 767 -21.95 -19.76 -22.04
CA GLN A 767 -20.79 -20.59 -22.36
C GLN A 767 -21.05 -21.33 -23.67
N SER A 768 -20.38 -20.88 -24.72
CA SER A 768 -20.38 -21.54 -26.02
C SER A 768 -18.98 -21.62 -26.61
N LYS A 769 -18.78 -22.40 -27.67
CA LYS A 769 -17.46 -22.53 -28.32
C LYS A 769 -16.92 -21.21 -28.87
N LEU A 770 -17.79 -20.28 -29.25
CA LEU A 770 -17.40 -19.02 -29.89
C LEU A 770 -17.49 -17.81 -28.94
N PHE A 771 -18.36 -17.88 -27.94
CA PHE A 771 -18.64 -16.76 -27.03
C PHE A 771 -18.83 -17.26 -25.62
N SER A 772 -18.15 -16.61 -24.67
CA SER A 772 -18.39 -16.80 -23.23
C SER A 772 -18.57 -15.46 -22.54
N TRP A 773 -19.48 -15.44 -21.57
CA TRP A 773 -19.70 -14.31 -20.68
C TRP A 773 -19.74 -14.79 -19.24
N THR A 774 -18.80 -14.31 -18.44
CA THR A 774 -18.67 -14.60 -17.02
C THR A 774 -18.78 -13.31 -16.21
N THR A 775 -19.58 -13.34 -15.14
CA THR A 775 -19.66 -12.24 -14.19
C THR A 775 -19.12 -12.72 -12.85
N THR A 776 -18.24 -11.94 -12.25
CA THR A 776 -17.76 -12.15 -10.87
C THR A 776 -18.16 -10.95 -10.02
N PHE A 777 -18.91 -11.20 -8.97
CA PHE A 777 -19.34 -10.22 -7.99
C PHE A 777 -18.68 -10.53 -6.65
N SER A 778 -18.09 -9.54 -6.02
CA SER A 778 -17.52 -9.63 -4.68
C SER A 778 -18.18 -8.60 -3.77
N TYR A 779 -18.48 -9.00 -2.55
CA TYR A 779 -19.01 -8.13 -1.52
C TYR A 779 -18.39 -8.47 -0.18
N SER A 780 -18.01 -7.45 0.56
CA SER A 780 -17.53 -7.59 1.93
C SER A 780 -18.16 -6.51 2.80
N ARG A 781 -18.73 -6.93 3.91
CA ARG A 781 -19.16 -6.05 5.00
C ARG A 781 -18.36 -6.36 6.23
N ASN A 782 -17.79 -5.32 6.84
CA ASN A 782 -16.98 -5.44 8.03
C ASN A 782 -17.30 -4.29 9.00
N THR A 783 -17.65 -4.65 10.23
CA THR A 783 -17.96 -3.71 11.30
C THR A 783 -17.13 -4.03 12.53
N ASN A 784 -16.67 -3.03 13.25
CA ASN A 784 -15.93 -3.21 14.49
C ASN A 784 -16.46 -2.28 15.59
N LYS A 785 -16.14 -2.61 16.84
CA LYS A 785 -16.54 -1.85 18.02
C LYS A 785 -15.46 -1.99 19.10
N VAL A 786 -15.03 -0.88 19.67
CA VAL A 786 -14.19 -0.85 20.86
C VAL A 786 -15.06 -1.21 22.05
N THR A 787 -14.74 -2.29 22.76
CA THR A 787 -15.52 -2.81 23.89
C THR A 787 -14.96 -2.41 25.23
N LYS A 788 -13.64 -2.11 25.28
CA LYS A 788 -12.96 -1.61 26.48
C LYS A 788 -11.80 -0.71 26.06
N LEU A 789 -11.70 0.45 26.66
CA LEU A 789 -10.63 1.41 26.44
C LEU A 789 -10.19 1.96 27.79
N ASN A 790 -8.89 2.11 28.00
CA ASN A 790 -8.35 2.71 29.22
C ASN A 790 -7.93 4.17 29.02
N SER A 791 -7.70 4.59 27.79
CA SER A 791 -7.46 5.98 27.45
C SER A 791 -8.77 6.80 27.56
N HIS A 792 -8.66 8.00 28.06
CA HIS A 792 -9.76 8.96 28.16
C HIS A 792 -9.53 10.06 27.12
N PRO A 793 -10.07 9.93 25.91
CA PRO A 793 -9.88 10.92 24.86
C PRO A 793 -10.58 12.22 25.24
N ASP A 794 -9.93 13.36 25.06
CA ASP A 794 -10.54 14.67 25.16
C ASP A 794 -11.31 15.04 23.87
N VAL A 795 -12.06 16.13 23.92
CA VAL A 795 -12.81 16.64 22.77
C VAL A 795 -11.89 16.84 21.57
N SER A 796 -10.68 17.43 21.80
CA SER A 796 -9.70 17.66 20.73
C SER A 796 -9.33 16.35 20.02
N THR A 797 -8.99 15.31 20.75
CA THR A 797 -8.63 13.99 20.19
C THR A 797 -9.79 13.39 19.38
N LEU A 798 -11.02 13.49 19.88
CA LEU A 798 -12.20 12.94 19.22
C LEU A 798 -12.54 13.65 17.90
N VAL A 799 -12.36 14.97 17.84
CA VAL A 799 -12.80 15.76 16.67
C VAL A 799 -11.67 16.09 15.69
N SER A 800 -10.39 16.14 16.13
CA SER A 800 -9.29 16.60 15.27
C SER A 800 -8.42 15.48 14.71
N SER A 801 -8.54 14.23 15.22
CA SER A 801 -7.72 13.11 14.74
C SER A 801 -7.96 12.81 13.26
N SER A 802 -6.93 12.95 12.43
CA SER A 802 -6.99 12.65 10.99
C SER A 802 -7.19 11.15 10.71
N GLY A 803 -6.77 10.28 11.62
CA GLY A 803 -6.94 8.83 11.58
C GLY A 803 -8.24 8.32 12.23
N GLY A 804 -9.10 9.24 12.69
CA GLY A 804 -10.24 8.91 13.56
C GLY A 804 -9.80 8.68 15.00
N ALA A 805 -10.75 8.56 15.89
CA ALA A 805 -10.51 8.37 17.32
C ALA A 805 -11.16 7.09 17.84
N ALA A 806 -10.50 6.43 18.78
CA ALA A 806 -11.08 5.34 19.54
C ALA A 806 -11.94 5.90 20.70
N ARG A 807 -13.15 5.40 20.81
CA ARG A 807 -14.05 5.64 21.95
C ARG A 807 -14.78 4.36 22.26
N GLU A 808 -14.91 4.02 23.55
CA GLU A 808 -15.65 2.84 23.98
C GLU A 808 -17.10 2.89 23.49
N GLY A 809 -17.59 1.79 22.94
CA GLY A 809 -18.92 1.69 22.38
C GLY A 809 -19.03 2.03 20.89
N TYR A 810 -17.97 2.58 20.26
CA TYR A 810 -17.95 3.02 18.87
C TYR A 810 -16.89 2.26 18.03
N PRO A 811 -16.98 2.34 16.68
CA PRO A 811 -15.92 1.83 15.81
C PRO A 811 -14.56 2.49 16.06
N LEU A 812 -13.48 1.76 15.81
CA LEU A 812 -12.12 2.20 16.11
C LEU A 812 -11.73 3.55 15.45
N ALA A 813 -12.00 3.73 14.19
CA ALA A 813 -11.66 4.93 13.44
C ALA A 813 -12.86 5.89 13.32
N SER A 814 -13.48 6.19 14.45
CA SER A 814 -14.67 7.05 14.53
C SER A 814 -14.33 8.52 14.36
N ILE A 815 -15.20 9.24 13.69
CA ILE A 815 -15.18 10.70 13.64
C ILE A 815 -16.33 11.22 14.49
N PHE A 816 -15.97 12.04 15.48
CA PHE A 816 -16.92 12.82 16.27
C PHE A 816 -16.88 14.26 15.81
N SER A 817 -17.97 14.96 15.92
CA SER A 817 -18.08 16.34 15.48
C SER A 817 -18.82 17.17 16.50
N ILE A 818 -18.46 18.45 16.59
CA ILE A 818 -19.16 19.42 17.39
C ILE A 818 -20.47 19.77 16.69
N PRO A 819 -21.63 19.67 17.36
CA PRO A 819 -22.92 19.97 16.71
C PRO A 819 -23.03 21.44 16.33
N PHE A 820 -23.16 21.71 15.04
CA PHE A 820 -23.38 23.05 14.50
C PHE A 820 -24.83 23.48 14.72
N TYR A 821 -25.06 24.72 15.21
CA TYR A 821 -26.40 25.29 15.35
C TYR A 821 -26.80 26.02 14.06
N LYS A 822 -26.21 27.21 13.84
CA LYS A 822 -26.38 28.07 12.66
C LYS A 822 -25.32 29.16 12.61
N LEU A 823 -25.37 30.02 11.61
CA LEU A 823 -24.59 31.25 11.61
C LEU A 823 -25.34 32.37 12.41
N SER A 824 -24.57 33.25 13.05
CA SER A 824 -25.11 34.50 13.63
C SER A 824 -25.50 35.50 12.52
N LYS A 825 -26.13 36.61 12.90
CA LYS A 825 -26.45 37.73 11.96
C LYS A 825 -25.22 38.38 11.35
N GLU A 826 -24.04 38.19 11.95
CA GLU A 826 -22.73 38.63 11.46
C GLU A 826 -22.02 37.57 10.65
N GLY A 827 -22.65 36.41 10.46
CA GLY A 827 -22.09 35.27 9.73
C GLY A 827 -21.08 34.42 10.52
N PHE A 828 -21.04 34.54 11.85
CA PHE A 828 -20.16 33.74 12.69
C PHE A 828 -20.80 32.40 13.04
N PRO A 829 -20.05 31.29 13.09
CA PRO A 829 -20.60 29.98 13.40
C PRO A 829 -20.95 29.88 14.91
N LEU A 830 -22.09 29.25 15.21
CA LEU A 830 -22.61 28.94 16.53
C LEU A 830 -22.78 27.43 16.70
N PHE A 831 -22.57 26.93 17.92
CA PHE A 831 -22.53 25.51 18.25
C PHE A 831 -23.30 25.18 19.50
N TYR A 832 -23.82 23.96 19.60
CA TYR A 832 -24.31 23.42 20.85
C TYR A 832 -23.13 22.96 21.74
N ASN A 833 -23.16 23.35 23.00
CA ASN A 833 -22.25 22.92 24.02
C ASN A 833 -22.81 21.73 24.82
N TYR A 834 -21.99 21.16 25.73
CA TYR A 834 -22.36 19.99 26.54
C TYR A 834 -23.59 20.21 27.46
N ASP A 835 -23.88 21.42 27.85
CA ASP A 835 -25.00 21.83 28.70
C ASP A 835 -26.26 22.25 27.90
N GLY A 836 -26.21 22.12 26.57
CA GLY A 836 -27.24 22.54 25.64
C GLY A 836 -27.24 24.03 25.33
N SER A 837 -26.32 24.81 25.91
CA SER A 837 -26.15 26.24 25.54
C SER A 837 -25.67 26.39 24.10
N ILE A 838 -25.99 27.56 23.52
CA ILE A 838 -25.52 27.92 22.18
C ILE A 838 -24.33 28.85 22.33
N GLU A 839 -23.18 28.38 21.89
CA GLU A 839 -21.90 29.05 22.09
C GLU A 839 -21.22 29.34 20.76
N ARG A 840 -20.44 30.42 20.68
CA ARG A 840 -19.61 30.75 19.54
C ARG A 840 -18.18 30.22 19.69
N ASP A 841 -17.55 30.50 20.81
CA ASP A 841 -16.11 30.35 21.02
C ASP A 841 -15.73 29.70 22.37
N ASN A 842 -16.72 29.20 23.13
CA ASN A 842 -16.53 28.65 24.49
C ASN A 842 -16.57 27.11 24.54
N ILE A 843 -16.28 26.41 23.46
CA ILE A 843 -16.15 24.96 23.43
C ILE A 843 -14.83 24.54 24.09
N ASN A 844 -14.90 23.71 25.14
CA ASN A 844 -13.71 23.20 25.80
C ASN A 844 -13.13 21.96 25.11
N PHE A 845 -12.10 22.16 24.32
CA PHE A 845 -11.42 21.09 23.59
C PHE A 845 -10.61 20.13 24.48
N SER A 846 -10.26 20.55 25.71
CA SER A 846 -9.52 19.72 26.66
C SER A 846 -10.44 18.92 27.59
N ALA A 847 -11.76 19.04 27.46
CA ALA A 847 -12.70 18.31 28.29
C ALA A 847 -12.62 16.80 27.99
N THR A 848 -12.54 15.99 29.02
CA THR A 848 -12.56 14.52 29.01
C THR A 848 -13.87 13.95 29.55
N GLU A 849 -14.73 14.78 30.10
CA GLU A 849 -16.04 14.44 30.64
C GLU A 849 -17.17 15.10 29.85
N ASN A 850 -18.38 14.61 29.98
CA ASN A 850 -19.58 15.14 29.31
C ASN A 850 -19.44 15.16 27.78
N LEU A 851 -18.88 14.10 27.19
CA LEU A 851 -18.59 14.00 25.75
C LEU A 851 -19.80 13.57 24.90
N ASP A 852 -20.94 13.30 25.50
CA ASP A 852 -22.11 12.72 24.80
C ASP A 852 -22.85 13.72 23.90
N TYR A 853 -22.59 15.02 24.07
CA TYR A 853 -23.08 16.05 23.16
C TYR A 853 -22.38 15.99 21.77
N LEU A 854 -21.21 15.38 21.69
CA LEU A 854 -20.49 15.23 20.42
C LEU A 854 -21.24 14.26 19.52
N LYS A 855 -21.54 14.70 18.32
CA LYS A 855 -22.21 13.88 17.32
C LYS A 855 -21.28 12.83 16.73
N TYR A 856 -21.64 11.57 16.84
CA TYR A 856 -20.97 10.52 16.07
C TYR A 856 -21.30 10.71 14.57
N SER A 857 -20.31 11.04 13.77
CA SER A 857 -20.49 11.38 12.34
C SER A 857 -20.25 10.19 11.41
N GLY A 858 -19.66 9.10 11.89
CA GLY A 858 -19.35 7.90 11.13
C GLY A 858 -17.92 7.43 11.34
N THR A 859 -17.50 6.46 10.55
CA THR A 859 -16.16 5.88 10.55
C THR A 859 -15.38 6.26 9.29
N LEU A 860 -14.05 6.42 9.41
CA LEU A 860 -13.15 6.60 8.26
C LEU A 860 -13.04 5.34 7.40
N GLN A 861 -13.25 4.16 8.00
CA GLN A 861 -13.12 2.88 7.31
C GLN A 861 -14.44 2.52 6.65
N PRO A 862 -14.44 2.18 5.36
CA PRO A 862 -15.66 1.73 4.68
C PRO A 862 -16.15 0.43 5.31
N THR A 863 -17.45 0.36 5.53
CA THR A 863 -18.10 -0.86 6.07
C THR A 863 -18.43 -1.85 4.97
N ASP A 864 -18.73 -1.37 3.77
CA ASP A 864 -19.20 -2.17 2.64
C ASP A 864 -18.32 -1.89 1.42
N GLN A 865 -17.66 -2.92 0.88
CA GLN A 865 -16.74 -2.82 -0.25
C GLN A 865 -16.91 -4.01 -1.19
N GLY A 866 -16.55 -3.81 -2.44
CA GLY A 866 -16.52 -4.90 -3.38
C GLY A 866 -16.36 -4.46 -4.82
N GLY A 867 -16.55 -5.41 -5.73
CA GLY A 867 -16.40 -5.16 -7.14
C GLY A 867 -17.27 -6.05 -8.00
N LEU A 868 -17.51 -5.60 -9.21
CA LEU A 868 -18.23 -6.33 -10.25
C LEU A 868 -17.35 -6.39 -11.49
N ASN A 869 -16.94 -7.59 -11.87
CA ASN A 869 -16.20 -7.84 -13.09
C ASN A 869 -17.08 -8.60 -14.10
N ASN A 870 -17.19 -8.05 -15.31
CA ASN A 870 -17.77 -8.75 -16.46
C ASN A 870 -16.69 -9.07 -17.46
N SER A 871 -16.51 -10.34 -17.77
CA SER A 871 -15.53 -10.84 -18.73
C SER A 871 -16.24 -11.50 -19.91
N PHE A 872 -15.93 -11.01 -21.10
CA PHE A 872 -16.46 -11.48 -22.36
C PHE A 872 -15.31 -12.04 -23.21
N ARG A 873 -15.51 -13.21 -23.78
CA ARG A 873 -14.58 -13.78 -24.75
C ARG A 873 -15.35 -14.11 -26.04
N TRP A 874 -14.88 -13.60 -27.13
CA TRP A 874 -15.39 -13.89 -28.47
C TRP A 874 -14.28 -14.31 -29.40
N LYS A 875 -14.22 -15.60 -29.73
CA LYS A 875 -13.09 -16.18 -30.50
C LYS A 875 -11.75 -15.80 -29.80
N ASN A 876 -10.95 -15.01 -30.49
CA ASN A 876 -9.62 -14.55 -30.04
C ASN A 876 -9.64 -13.21 -29.30
N PHE A 877 -10.80 -12.56 -29.19
CA PHE A 877 -10.97 -11.33 -28.43
C PHE A 877 -11.43 -11.60 -27.00
N SER A 878 -10.93 -10.81 -26.08
CA SER A 878 -11.39 -10.76 -24.69
C SER A 878 -11.67 -9.32 -24.28
N LEU A 879 -12.79 -9.07 -23.61
CA LEU A 879 -13.14 -7.78 -23.03
C LEU A 879 -13.45 -7.99 -21.56
N SER A 880 -12.86 -7.16 -20.70
CA SER A 880 -13.17 -7.15 -19.26
C SER A 880 -13.53 -5.74 -18.84
N VAL A 881 -14.58 -5.62 -18.01
CA VAL A 881 -15.06 -4.36 -17.45
C VAL A 881 -15.16 -4.55 -15.93
N TYR A 882 -14.39 -3.77 -15.18
CA TYR A 882 -14.34 -3.84 -13.73
C TYR A 882 -14.87 -2.56 -13.09
N VAL A 883 -15.86 -2.72 -12.22
CA VAL A 883 -16.48 -1.66 -11.42
C VAL A 883 -16.17 -1.93 -9.95
N LEU A 884 -15.64 -0.94 -9.27
CA LEU A 884 -15.31 -0.94 -7.84
C LEU A 884 -16.33 -0.09 -7.10
N TYR A 885 -16.75 -0.51 -5.90
CA TYR A 885 -17.60 0.29 -5.02
C TYR A 885 -17.14 0.23 -3.57
N SER A 886 -17.43 1.32 -2.83
CA SER A 886 -17.10 1.47 -1.43
C SER A 886 -18.13 2.37 -0.77
N PHE A 887 -18.70 1.93 0.36
CA PHE A 887 -19.76 2.63 1.09
C PHE A 887 -19.53 2.58 2.60
N GLY A 888 -20.22 3.49 3.32
CA GLY A 888 -20.30 3.50 4.77
C GLY A 888 -19.11 4.19 5.45
N SER A 889 -18.25 4.87 4.71
CA SER A 889 -17.18 5.69 5.28
C SER A 889 -17.48 7.18 5.16
N VAL A 890 -16.90 7.96 6.08
CA VAL A 890 -16.97 9.42 6.07
C VAL A 890 -15.58 10.00 6.19
N LYS A 891 -15.42 11.24 5.73
CA LYS A 891 -14.22 12.02 6.01
C LYS A 891 -14.59 13.45 6.41
N ARG A 892 -13.71 14.07 7.18
CA ARG A 892 -13.77 15.49 7.43
C ARG A 892 -13.21 16.25 6.23
N LEU A 893 -13.94 17.27 5.79
CA LEU A 893 -13.46 18.17 4.74
C LEU A 893 -12.24 18.96 5.24
N PRO A 894 -11.33 19.41 4.36
CA PRO A 894 -10.12 20.12 4.76
C PRO A 894 -10.39 21.29 5.69
N THR A 895 -9.50 21.52 6.68
CA THR A 895 -9.56 22.63 7.63
C THR A 895 -9.10 23.90 6.94
N GLN A 896 -10.00 24.60 6.24
CA GLN A 896 -9.66 25.80 5.48
C GLN A 896 -10.36 27.06 5.98
N PHE A 897 -11.23 26.95 6.99
CA PHE A 897 -11.89 28.11 7.59
C PHE A 897 -11.07 28.68 8.74
N SER A 898 -10.84 29.99 8.72
CA SER A 898 -10.06 30.72 9.68
C SER A 898 -10.68 32.09 9.91
N SER A 899 -10.42 32.71 11.05
CA SER A 899 -10.74 34.13 11.26
C SER A 899 -9.80 35.07 10.50
N SER A 900 -8.67 34.53 9.99
CA SER A 900 -7.66 35.28 9.22
C SER A 900 -7.21 34.48 8.02
N TYR A 901 -7.16 35.13 6.87
CA TYR A 901 -6.74 34.53 5.60
C TYR A 901 -5.57 35.33 5.02
N TYR A 902 -4.81 34.67 4.15
CA TYR A 902 -3.64 35.23 3.50
C TYR A 902 -3.84 35.23 1.98
N ASP A 903 -3.19 36.15 1.29
CA ASP A 903 -3.35 36.34 -0.16
C ASP A 903 -2.71 35.24 -1.03
N TYR A 904 -1.90 34.36 -0.44
CA TYR A 904 -1.31 33.18 -1.12
C TYR A 904 -2.13 31.89 -0.89
N GLN A 905 -3.08 31.89 0.05
CA GLN A 905 -3.82 30.70 0.46
C GLN A 905 -4.81 30.24 -0.61
N VAL A 906 -4.81 28.95 -0.90
CA VAL A 906 -5.80 28.33 -1.80
C VAL A 906 -7.07 28.00 -1.02
N LEU A 907 -8.21 28.33 -1.60
CA LEU A 907 -9.52 28.11 -1.00
C LEU A 907 -10.36 27.17 -1.88
N GLY A 908 -11.28 26.43 -1.24
CA GLY A 908 -12.18 25.51 -1.92
C GLY A 908 -13.46 26.17 -2.45
N HIS A 909 -14.14 25.47 -3.35
CA HIS A 909 -15.40 25.94 -3.99
C HIS A 909 -16.49 26.33 -3.01
N GLU A 910 -16.48 25.85 -1.77
CA GLU A 910 -17.45 26.19 -0.74
C GLU A 910 -17.45 27.68 -0.36
N PHE A 911 -16.31 28.39 -0.56
CA PHE A 911 -16.23 29.82 -0.32
C PHE A 911 -17.11 30.64 -1.27
N ASN A 912 -17.55 30.11 -2.39
CA ASN A 912 -18.53 30.74 -3.27
C ASN A 912 -19.89 30.90 -2.60
N ARG A 913 -20.21 30.09 -1.60
CA ARG A 913 -21.47 30.10 -0.84
C ARG A 913 -21.32 30.70 0.55
N ARG A 914 -20.20 31.42 0.82
CA ARG A 914 -19.97 32.03 2.12
C ARG A 914 -21.02 33.10 2.43
N TRP A 915 -21.31 33.32 3.69
CA TRP A 915 -22.13 34.41 4.16
C TRP A 915 -21.50 35.75 3.79
N ARG A 916 -22.26 36.69 3.23
CA ARG A 916 -21.80 38.02 2.78
C ARG A 916 -22.60 39.17 3.38
N ALA A 917 -23.88 38.96 3.66
CA ALA A 917 -24.77 39.98 4.17
C ALA A 917 -25.82 39.41 5.14
N PRO A 918 -26.35 40.18 6.09
CA PRO A 918 -27.43 39.76 6.94
C PRO A 918 -28.61 39.20 6.17
N GLY A 919 -29.10 38.03 6.60
CA GLY A 919 -30.12 37.22 5.89
C GLY A 919 -29.53 36.02 5.15
N ASP A 920 -28.22 35.99 4.88
CA ASP A 920 -27.56 34.83 4.27
C ASP A 920 -27.47 33.64 5.23
N GLU A 921 -27.54 33.89 6.55
CA GLU A 921 -27.53 32.82 7.58
C GLU A 921 -28.69 31.82 7.43
N GLU A 922 -29.75 32.21 6.73
CA GLU A 922 -30.89 31.33 6.41
C GLU A 922 -30.68 30.51 5.12
N ARG A 923 -29.64 30.81 4.34
CA ARG A 923 -29.38 30.20 3.03
C ARG A 923 -28.08 29.43 2.97
N THR A 924 -27.13 29.75 3.83
CA THR A 924 -25.82 29.09 3.87
C THR A 924 -25.41 28.76 5.30
N ASN A 925 -24.62 27.70 5.43
CA ASN A 925 -23.90 27.36 6.65
C ASN A 925 -22.40 27.67 6.55
N VAL A 926 -21.96 28.29 5.46
CA VAL A 926 -20.55 28.65 5.25
C VAL A 926 -20.30 30.04 5.88
N PRO A 927 -19.37 30.15 6.86
CA PRO A 927 -19.15 31.38 7.60
C PRO A 927 -18.70 32.57 6.76
N SER A 928 -18.89 33.77 7.29
CA SER A 928 -18.35 35.01 6.76
C SER A 928 -16.83 35.05 6.79
N ILE A 929 -16.25 36.01 6.07
CA ILE A 929 -14.84 36.39 6.19
C ILE A 929 -14.75 37.56 7.17
N PRO A 930 -14.16 37.39 8.38
CA PRO A 930 -14.13 38.47 9.37
C PRO A 930 -13.26 39.64 8.92
N THR A 931 -13.76 40.85 9.12
CA THR A 931 -12.95 42.06 8.96
C THR A 931 -11.92 42.21 10.10
N SER A 932 -10.92 43.04 9.92
CA SER A 932 -9.92 43.35 10.97
C SER A 932 -10.59 43.96 12.20
N GLY A 933 -11.60 44.84 11.98
CA GLY A 933 -12.41 45.39 13.08
C GLY A 933 -13.16 44.33 13.88
N GLN A 934 -13.81 43.37 13.21
CA GLN A 934 -14.51 42.27 13.86
C GLN A 934 -13.54 41.40 14.67
N ARG A 935 -12.37 41.07 14.14
CA ARG A 935 -11.35 40.29 14.88
C ARG A 935 -10.87 41.00 16.13
N ASN A 936 -10.73 42.33 16.08
CA ASN A 936 -10.37 43.14 17.28
C ASN A 936 -11.50 43.20 18.30
N SER A 937 -12.75 43.28 17.85
CA SER A 937 -13.94 43.33 18.72
C SER A 937 -14.27 41.97 19.32
N TYR A 938 -13.86 40.87 18.69
CA TYR A 938 -14.13 39.49 19.16
C TYR A 938 -12.81 38.70 19.27
N PRO A 939 -12.08 38.83 20.40
CA PRO A 939 -10.72 38.25 20.55
C PRO A 939 -10.65 36.74 20.35
N ASN A 940 -11.72 36.01 20.70
CA ASN A 940 -11.77 34.55 20.61
C ASN A 940 -12.38 34.05 19.28
N LEU A 941 -12.59 34.91 18.30
CA LEU A 941 -13.23 34.54 17.04
C LEU A 941 -12.47 33.44 16.29
N SER A 942 -11.15 33.33 16.45
CA SER A 942 -10.34 32.25 15.88
C SER A 942 -10.76 30.86 16.39
N ARG A 943 -11.22 30.74 17.65
CA ARG A 943 -11.75 29.50 18.22
C ARG A 943 -13.05 29.07 17.52
N ALA A 944 -13.95 30.03 17.24
CA ALA A 944 -15.20 29.79 16.53
C ALA A 944 -14.94 29.13 15.14
N TYR A 945 -13.99 29.67 14.37
CA TYR A 945 -13.64 29.13 13.05
C TYR A 945 -12.89 27.80 13.14
N SER A 946 -12.04 27.63 14.12
CA SER A 946 -11.42 26.32 14.42
C SER A 946 -12.48 25.28 14.77
N THR A 947 -13.45 25.64 15.64
CA THR A 947 -14.58 24.77 15.99
C THR A 947 -15.42 24.41 14.78
N TYR A 948 -15.68 25.39 13.88
CA TYR A 948 -16.41 25.13 12.64
C TYR A 948 -15.75 24.06 11.76
N ASN A 949 -14.42 24.05 11.65
CA ASN A 949 -13.70 23.03 10.90
C ASN A 949 -13.94 21.60 11.47
N TYR A 950 -14.27 21.49 12.75
CA TYR A 950 -14.56 20.24 13.45
C TYR A 950 -16.04 19.95 13.66
N SER A 951 -16.92 20.76 13.08
CA SER A 951 -18.37 20.58 13.19
C SER A 951 -18.89 19.48 12.24
N ASP A 952 -20.11 19.05 12.48
CA ASP A 952 -20.81 18.01 11.72
C ASP A 952 -21.18 18.45 10.29
N VAL A 953 -21.29 19.75 10.02
CA VAL A 953 -21.48 20.26 8.65
C VAL A 953 -20.25 20.07 7.77
N ARG A 954 -19.08 19.86 8.39
CA ARG A 954 -17.80 19.61 7.71
C ARG A 954 -17.52 18.13 7.42
N ILE A 955 -18.56 17.30 7.46
CA ILE A 955 -18.47 15.86 7.17
C ILE A 955 -19.08 15.56 5.82
N ALA A 956 -18.36 14.80 5.02
CA ALA A 956 -18.82 14.24 3.74
C ALA A 956 -18.77 12.70 3.78
N ARG A 957 -19.73 12.06 3.12
CA ARG A 957 -19.68 10.62 2.85
C ARG A 957 -18.61 10.33 1.82
N CYS A 958 -17.81 9.29 2.04
CA CYS A 958 -16.83 8.79 1.07
C CYS A 958 -17.39 7.64 0.21
N ASP A 959 -18.70 7.60 0.06
CA ASP A 959 -19.37 6.60 -0.76
C ASP A 959 -19.10 6.84 -2.24
N TYR A 960 -18.69 5.79 -2.96
CA TYR A 960 -18.46 5.90 -4.41
C TYR A 960 -18.67 4.59 -5.15
N ILE A 961 -18.97 4.73 -6.44
CA ILE A 961 -18.92 3.68 -7.45
C ILE A 961 -18.00 4.20 -8.57
N GLN A 962 -16.98 3.42 -8.92
CA GLN A 962 -15.98 3.78 -9.92
C GLN A 962 -15.93 2.75 -11.04
N LEU A 963 -15.97 3.20 -12.28
CA LEU A 963 -15.50 2.39 -13.40
C LEU A 963 -13.96 2.38 -13.33
N ARG A 964 -13.41 1.27 -12.82
CA ARG A 964 -11.99 1.17 -12.49
C ARG A 964 -11.15 0.86 -13.70
N ASP A 965 -11.52 -0.20 -14.44
CA ASP A 965 -10.74 -0.70 -15.56
C ASP A 965 -11.64 -1.22 -16.68
N ILE A 966 -11.23 -0.96 -17.93
CA ILE A 966 -11.72 -1.62 -19.13
C ILE A 966 -10.50 -2.18 -19.86
N SER A 967 -10.50 -3.47 -20.19
CA SER A 967 -9.41 -4.09 -20.94
C SER A 967 -9.93 -4.88 -22.15
N LEU A 968 -9.27 -4.68 -23.29
CA LEU A 968 -9.50 -5.40 -24.54
C LEU A 968 -8.25 -6.19 -24.90
N GLY A 969 -8.37 -7.49 -25.02
CA GLY A 969 -7.29 -8.39 -25.42
C GLY A 969 -7.55 -9.02 -26.77
N TYR A 970 -6.49 -9.30 -27.51
CA TYR A 970 -6.51 -10.04 -28.76
C TYR A 970 -5.34 -10.99 -28.86
N SER A 971 -5.59 -12.30 -29.00
CA SER A 971 -4.57 -13.32 -29.22
C SER A 971 -4.53 -13.67 -30.70
N ILE A 972 -3.37 -13.49 -31.33
CA ILE A 972 -3.22 -13.81 -32.75
C ILE A 972 -3.37 -15.33 -32.92
N PRO A 973 -4.25 -15.80 -33.83
CA PRO A 973 -4.44 -17.23 -34.07
C PRO A 973 -3.15 -17.94 -34.47
N LYS A 974 -2.88 -19.11 -33.89
CA LYS A 974 -1.69 -19.92 -34.26
C LYS A 974 -1.54 -20.18 -35.75
N ALA A 975 -2.65 -20.33 -36.47
CA ALA A 975 -2.63 -20.50 -37.92
C ALA A 975 -2.03 -19.31 -38.68
N ALA A 976 -2.21 -18.08 -38.16
CA ALA A 976 -1.59 -16.88 -38.73
C ALA A 976 -0.08 -16.82 -38.47
N LEU A 977 0.38 -17.42 -37.39
CA LEU A 977 1.79 -17.46 -36.99
C LEU A 977 2.55 -18.67 -37.60
N ALA A 978 1.86 -19.63 -38.23
CA ALA A 978 2.44 -20.88 -38.66
C ALA A 978 3.62 -20.74 -39.67
N LYS A 979 3.72 -19.57 -40.34
CA LYS A 979 4.84 -19.27 -41.28
C LYS A 979 5.94 -18.40 -40.64
N THR A 980 5.84 -18.11 -39.34
CA THR A 980 6.80 -17.29 -38.57
C THR A 980 7.51 -18.15 -37.53
N PHE A 981 8.59 -17.65 -36.96
CA PHE A 981 9.27 -18.27 -35.83
C PHE A 981 8.54 -18.02 -34.50
N LEU A 982 7.38 -17.32 -34.49
CA LEU A 982 6.63 -16.94 -33.32
C LEU A 982 5.65 -18.04 -32.91
N SER A 983 5.67 -18.41 -31.63
CA SER A 983 4.76 -19.41 -31.05
C SER A 983 3.43 -18.79 -30.58
N SER A 984 3.47 -17.54 -30.17
CA SER A 984 2.29 -16.78 -29.71
C SER A 984 2.52 -15.27 -29.78
N VAL A 985 1.44 -14.51 -30.02
CA VAL A 985 1.41 -13.04 -29.90
C VAL A 985 0.10 -12.65 -29.26
N ASP A 986 0.20 -12.01 -28.10
CA ASP A 986 -0.94 -11.52 -27.32
C ASP A 986 -0.85 -9.99 -27.17
N LEU A 987 -1.93 -9.31 -27.54
CA LEU A 987 -2.06 -7.85 -27.43
C LEU A 987 -3.15 -7.52 -26.41
N LYS A 988 -2.90 -6.56 -25.52
CA LYS A 988 -3.87 -6.06 -24.55
C LYS A 988 -3.85 -4.54 -24.53
N LEU A 989 -5.01 -3.91 -24.65
CA LEU A 989 -5.21 -2.49 -24.43
C LEU A 989 -6.11 -2.32 -23.23
N GLN A 990 -5.68 -1.51 -22.26
CA GLN A 990 -6.41 -1.28 -21.02
C GLN A 990 -6.49 0.21 -20.71
N ALA A 991 -7.64 0.66 -20.26
CA ALA A 991 -7.83 1.98 -19.69
C ALA A 991 -8.13 1.83 -18.20
N SER A 992 -7.36 2.51 -17.36
CA SER A 992 -7.43 2.37 -15.89
C SER A 992 -7.69 3.70 -15.21
N ASN A 993 -8.28 3.63 -13.99
CA ASN A 993 -8.65 4.78 -13.17
C ASN A 993 -9.57 5.75 -13.89
N LEU A 994 -10.64 5.26 -14.53
CA LEU A 994 -11.42 6.02 -15.49
C LEU A 994 -12.21 7.14 -14.81
N PHE A 995 -13.38 6.86 -14.27
CA PHE A 995 -14.20 7.91 -13.67
C PHE A 995 -15.15 7.38 -12.60
N LEU A 996 -15.59 8.27 -11.75
CA LEU A 996 -16.63 8.01 -10.76
C LEU A 996 -18.00 8.01 -11.45
N ILE A 997 -18.71 6.88 -11.32
CA ILE A 997 -20.13 6.77 -11.72
C ILE A 997 -20.99 7.47 -10.67
N TYR A 998 -20.61 7.35 -9.40
CA TYR A 998 -21.27 7.96 -8.26
C TYR A 998 -20.25 8.42 -7.21
N SER A 999 -20.51 9.56 -6.60
CA SER A 999 -19.86 10.04 -5.37
C SER A 999 -20.77 11.03 -4.63
N ASP A 1000 -20.52 11.21 -3.32
CA ASP A 1000 -21.28 12.19 -2.53
C ASP A 1000 -21.05 13.62 -3.05
N LYS A 1001 -22.14 14.37 -3.25
CA LYS A 1001 -22.11 15.74 -3.74
C LYS A 1001 -21.34 16.72 -2.83
N LYS A 1002 -21.25 16.45 -1.54
CA LYS A 1002 -20.47 17.25 -0.59
C LYS A 1002 -18.97 17.21 -0.86
N LEU A 1003 -18.48 16.21 -1.58
CA LEU A 1003 -17.08 16.12 -1.96
C LEU A 1003 -16.69 17.22 -2.97
N ASN A 1004 -17.65 17.79 -3.73
CA ASN A 1004 -17.43 18.92 -4.64
C ASN A 1004 -16.18 18.78 -5.53
N GLY A 1005 -15.99 17.61 -6.13
CA GLY A 1005 -14.81 17.30 -6.93
C GLY A 1005 -13.59 16.86 -6.12
N ALA A 1006 -13.64 16.90 -4.78
CA ALA A 1006 -12.60 16.22 -3.97
C ALA A 1006 -12.75 14.72 -4.12
N LEU A 1007 -11.64 14.05 -4.43
CA LEU A 1007 -11.65 12.60 -4.56
C LEU A 1007 -11.87 11.93 -3.20
N PRO A 1008 -12.71 10.88 -3.11
CA PRO A 1008 -12.91 10.14 -1.87
C PRO A 1008 -11.71 9.26 -1.49
N TYR A 1009 -10.76 9.08 -2.38
CA TYR A 1009 -9.56 8.25 -2.26
C TYR A 1009 -8.31 8.99 -2.74
N ALA A 1010 -7.13 8.41 -2.53
CA ALA A 1010 -5.88 8.97 -3.04
C ALA A 1010 -5.91 9.07 -4.57
N TYR A 1011 -5.44 10.20 -5.10
CA TYR A 1011 -5.41 10.44 -6.54
C TYR A 1011 -4.49 9.44 -7.25
N SER A 1012 -5.00 8.85 -8.33
CA SER A 1012 -4.22 8.02 -9.24
C SER A 1012 -4.47 8.49 -10.68
N PRO A 1013 -3.43 8.64 -11.51
CA PRO A 1013 -3.59 9.18 -12.85
C PRO A 1013 -4.46 8.27 -13.73
N HIS A 1014 -5.30 8.89 -14.56
CA HIS A 1014 -5.94 8.20 -15.68
C HIS A 1014 -4.86 7.68 -16.61
N SER A 1015 -4.91 6.40 -16.96
CA SER A 1015 -3.87 5.78 -17.77
C SER A 1015 -4.43 4.86 -18.84
N ILE A 1016 -3.72 4.82 -19.98
CA ILE A 1016 -3.94 3.86 -21.06
C ILE A 1016 -2.71 2.96 -21.13
N ILE A 1017 -2.92 1.66 -21.03
CA ILE A 1017 -1.86 0.66 -20.96
C ILE A 1017 -1.96 -0.23 -22.19
N PHE A 1018 -0.90 -0.30 -22.97
CA PHE A 1018 -0.74 -1.24 -24.05
C PHE A 1018 0.28 -2.29 -23.66
N THR A 1019 -0.09 -3.56 -23.76
CA THR A 1019 0.81 -4.70 -23.51
C THR A 1019 0.88 -5.58 -24.76
N CYS A 1020 2.09 -5.87 -25.21
CA CYS A 1020 2.37 -6.83 -26.25
C CYS A 1020 3.27 -7.94 -25.71
N THR A 1021 2.86 -9.19 -25.85
CA THR A 1021 3.63 -10.36 -25.47
C THR A 1021 3.87 -11.24 -26.68
N VAL A 1022 5.13 -11.56 -26.91
CA VAL A 1022 5.58 -12.41 -28.04
C VAL A 1022 6.29 -13.62 -27.45
N GLY A 1023 5.82 -14.82 -27.81
CA GLY A 1023 6.49 -16.08 -27.50
C GLY A 1023 7.19 -16.61 -28.74
N ILE A 1024 8.38 -17.16 -28.54
CA ILE A 1024 9.22 -17.79 -29.58
C ILE A 1024 9.43 -19.24 -29.22
#